data_f4e0d4386fd69305225fa456881dc374
#
_entry.id   f4e0d4386fd69305225fa456881dc374
#
_cell.length_a   1.000
_cell.length_b   1.000
_cell.length_c   1.000
_cell.angle_alpha   90.00
_cell.angle_beta   90.00
_cell.angle_gamma   90.00
#
_symmetry.space_group_name_H-M   'P 1'
#
loop_
_entity.id
_entity.type
_entity.pdbx_description
1 polymer ?
#
loop_
_entity_poly.entity_id
_entity_poly.type
_entity_poly.pdbx_seq_one_letter_code
_entity_poly.pdbx_strand_id
1 'polypeptide(L)'
;MGVPSFYKWLIERYPLILQEVIEEEPLEVNGGVTIPVDTSKPNPNGYEYDNLYLDMNGIIHPCFHPEDKPSPTTFTQVFQCMFDYIDRLFVMVRPRKLLFMAIDGVAPRAKMNQQRARRFRAAKDAAEAAAEEEQLRQEFEREGKKLPRKVDSQVFDSNVITPGTEFMSTLSFALRYYIHIRLNSDPGWKNIKVILSDANVPGEGEHKIMSYIRCNKNHPGYNPNTHHCLYGLDADLIMLSLATHEIHFSILREVVFFPGEQDKCFLCGQMGHRAADCEGKIKRKAGEMLDNTEPDVAVKKPYEFVNIWILREYLEHDMQKPNKRSKKNLDRLIDDFIFICFFVGNDFLPHMPTLEIREGAIELLMSVYRSRFSSAKKYLTDASKLNLSNVERFIQAVGMYENKIFLKRELVHQRQSERFCRDKARNSAQASRQISGKLVQLDSVDEVSDSLHSSPPKKYLRLSSDDNIGVTNVKTENSIKTEELDNGEDLKFKLKKLLRNKADVFSSGNGEQDKVRLGVSGWRERYYEEKFTAKSVEEMEQIRRDVVLKYTEGLCWIMHNYYHGVCSWKWFYPYHYAPFASDLKGLDRLDIKFELGSPFKPFNQLLSVLPSASAHALPECYRTLMTDPDSAIADFYPVDFEIDMNGKRYSWQGIAKLPFVDERRLLETVALVEKSLTTEEIRRNSVLFDMLFVVASHPLAELIRSLNSHTKNLSSEERATIKEKIDPGLSDGMNGYIASCGGDSQPLCFSSPVEGMEDVLANQVICAIYKLPEDIRGSEITHQIPSLVIPKKTINLVDLKGEGLLWHEDGDKRRAPARIIKTKRYNPEGSISGDRLGKAAHRLVLQTVNAQPDNAHINTEPALCPNTVFQNQRASEKIPAFEENKIQWVSPQSQITPKKMKSPQSQNTWKKKRSSKRLEDLKKKNPLSVIPLKMKKSKTPRGKKKENQIPQTKPTKKQRRAIHLRMVEEARKRKEQKKIKIAKKAQIVPKTLELRSRTLPRSSSTR
;
A
#
# COMPACT_ATOMS: atom_id res chain seq x y z
N MET A 1 5.57 5.55 0.23
CA MET A 1 4.21 5.08 -0.14
C MET A 1 4.37 4.03 -1.20
N GLY A 2 4.39 2.77 -0.76
CA GLY A 2 4.34 1.64 -1.66
C GLY A 2 3.18 1.80 -2.62
N VAL A 3 3.28 1.26 -3.77
CA VAL A 3 2.42 1.47 -4.92
C VAL A 3 1.01 0.93 -4.63
N PRO A 4 0.01 1.74 -4.20
CA PRO A 4 -1.32 1.22 -3.80
C PRO A 4 -1.99 0.39 -4.88
N SER A 5 -1.69 0.69 -6.14
CA SER A 5 -2.19 -0.06 -7.29
C SER A 5 -1.45 -1.39 -7.49
N PHE A 6 -0.25 -1.56 -6.92
CA PHE A 6 0.53 -2.80 -7.02
C PHE A 6 -0.10 -3.93 -6.22
N TYR A 7 -0.45 -3.67 -4.94
CA TYR A 7 -1.12 -4.70 -4.13
C TYR A 7 -2.42 -5.17 -4.76
N LYS A 8 -3.26 -4.23 -5.22
CA LYS A 8 -4.49 -4.57 -5.93
C LYS A 8 -4.22 -5.44 -7.16
N TRP A 9 -3.26 -5.05 -7.98
CA TRP A 9 -2.85 -5.83 -9.15
C TRP A 9 -2.39 -7.23 -8.76
N LEU A 10 -1.58 -7.35 -7.68
CA LEU A 10 -1.01 -8.59 -7.22
C LEU A 10 -2.08 -9.59 -6.78
N ILE A 11 -3.02 -9.18 -5.92
CA ILE A 11 -4.07 -10.07 -5.40
C ILE A 11 -5.12 -10.41 -6.46
N GLU A 12 -5.41 -9.49 -7.39
CA GLU A 12 -6.27 -9.80 -8.53
C GLU A 12 -5.61 -10.83 -9.47
N ARG A 13 -4.28 -10.79 -9.60
CA ARG A 13 -3.55 -11.72 -10.47
C ARG A 13 -3.26 -13.05 -9.79
N TYR A 14 -2.88 -13.06 -8.53
CA TYR A 14 -2.39 -14.19 -7.75
C TYR A 14 -3.23 -14.47 -6.49
N PRO A 15 -4.52 -14.76 -6.60
CA PRO A 15 -5.45 -14.76 -5.46
C PRO A 15 -5.15 -15.82 -4.40
N LEU A 16 -4.42 -16.90 -4.72
CA LEU A 16 -4.11 -17.98 -3.76
C LEU A 16 -3.02 -17.61 -2.75
N ILE A 17 -2.37 -16.45 -2.91
CA ILE A 17 -1.38 -15.98 -1.94
C ILE A 17 -2.03 -15.56 -0.61
N LEU A 18 -3.32 -15.25 -0.63
CA LEU A 18 -4.07 -14.78 0.53
C LEU A 18 -4.63 -15.94 1.35
N GLN A 19 -4.51 -15.81 2.65
CA GLN A 19 -5.09 -16.70 3.66
C GLN A 19 -5.72 -15.84 4.75
N GLU A 20 -7.00 -16.06 5.04
CA GLU A 20 -7.69 -15.38 6.14
C GLU A 20 -7.09 -15.78 7.49
N VAL A 21 -6.98 -14.83 8.41
CA VAL A 21 -6.46 -15.06 9.76
C VAL A 21 -7.56 -15.57 10.67
N ILE A 22 -7.29 -16.65 11.38
CA ILE A 22 -8.11 -17.11 12.49
C ILE A 22 -7.62 -16.41 13.75
N GLU A 23 -8.46 -15.55 14.30
CA GLU A 23 -8.18 -14.81 15.55
C GLU A 23 -8.98 -15.44 16.69
N GLU A 24 -8.30 -15.90 17.74
CA GLU A 24 -8.94 -16.36 18.97
C GLU A 24 -9.33 -15.14 19.82
N GLU A 25 -10.51 -15.20 20.42
CA GLU A 25 -11.01 -14.15 21.30
C GLU A 25 -10.84 -14.55 22.77
N PRO A 26 -10.63 -13.57 23.68
CA PRO A 26 -10.62 -13.80 25.10
C PRO A 26 -11.92 -14.43 25.58
N LEU A 27 -11.87 -15.33 26.56
CA LEU A 27 -13.04 -15.97 27.10
C LEU A 27 -13.66 -15.13 28.22
N GLU A 28 -14.91 -14.74 28.05
CA GLU A 28 -15.70 -14.13 29.13
C GLU A 28 -16.28 -15.22 30.03
N VAL A 29 -15.91 -15.16 31.32
CA VAL A 29 -16.43 -16.07 32.36
C VAL A 29 -17.56 -15.37 33.11
N ASN A 30 -18.55 -16.15 33.55
CA ASN A 30 -19.67 -15.66 34.37
C ASN A 30 -19.18 -14.77 35.53
N GLY A 31 -19.50 -13.48 35.51
CA GLY A 31 -19.07 -12.48 36.48
C GLY A 31 -18.27 -11.32 35.88
N GLY A 32 -18.11 -11.24 34.57
CA GLY A 32 -17.43 -10.11 33.87
C GLY A 32 -15.90 -10.19 33.94
N VAL A 33 -15.33 -11.35 34.29
CA VAL A 33 -13.88 -11.59 34.26
C VAL A 33 -13.52 -12.11 32.85
N THR A 34 -12.67 -11.38 32.15
CA THR A 34 -12.15 -11.77 30.83
C THR A 34 -10.83 -12.53 31.02
N ILE A 35 -10.77 -13.79 30.58
CA ILE A 35 -9.53 -14.56 30.54
C ILE A 35 -8.81 -14.30 29.23
N PRO A 36 -7.59 -13.75 29.22
CA PRO A 36 -6.84 -13.49 27.99
C PRO A 36 -6.49 -14.80 27.28
N VAL A 37 -6.26 -14.70 25.97
CA VAL A 37 -5.84 -15.83 25.14
C VAL A 37 -4.45 -16.30 25.58
N ASP A 38 -4.27 -17.63 25.78
CA ASP A 38 -3.00 -18.24 26.11
C ASP A 38 -2.11 -18.35 24.85
N THR A 39 -1.18 -17.42 24.71
CA THR A 39 -0.28 -17.30 23.56
C THR A 39 0.82 -18.38 23.53
N SER A 40 0.97 -19.17 24.61
CA SER A 40 1.90 -20.32 24.66
C SER A 40 1.37 -21.53 23.88
N LYS A 41 0.06 -21.58 23.61
CA LYS A 41 -0.58 -22.65 22.84
C LYS A 41 -0.20 -22.62 21.36
N PRO A 42 -0.38 -23.73 20.61
CA PRO A 42 -0.18 -23.77 19.18
C PRO A 42 -0.99 -22.70 18.44
N ASN A 43 -0.45 -22.23 17.30
CA ASN A 43 -1.10 -21.21 16.48
C ASN A 43 -2.36 -21.76 15.78
N PRO A 44 -3.55 -21.12 15.93
CA PRO A 44 -4.80 -21.58 15.34
C PRO A 44 -4.82 -21.57 13.80
N ASN A 45 -3.90 -20.83 13.18
CA ASN A 45 -3.80 -20.73 11.71
C ASN A 45 -3.08 -21.91 11.04
N GLY A 46 -2.66 -22.91 11.79
CA GLY A 46 -2.04 -24.13 11.28
C GLY A 46 -0.56 -24.00 10.90
N TYR A 47 0.07 -22.85 11.19
CA TYR A 47 1.49 -22.59 11.01
C TYR A 47 2.09 -22.07 12.31
N GLU A 48 3.22 -22.63 12.72
CA GLU A 48 4.01 -22.07 13.81
C GLU A 48 5.01 -21.07 13.22
N TYR A 49 5.06 -19.88 13.78
CA TYR A 49 6.03 -18.85 13.39
C TYR A 49 7.17 -18.79 14.39
N ASP A 50 8.40 -18.81 13.90
CA ASP A 50 9.59 -18.62 14.72
C ASP A 50 9.78 -17.15 15.09
N ASN A 51 9.69 -16.28 14.08
CA ASN A 51 10.00 -14.86 14.20
C ASN A 51 8.81 -14.00 13.76
N LEU A 52 8.50 -12.97 14.56
CA LEU A 52 7.60 -11.89 14.21
C LEU A 52 8.39 -10.59 14.10
N TYR A 53 8.23 -9.91 12.98
CA TYR A 53 8.80 -8.60 12.71
C TYR A 53 7.67 -7.58 12.59
N LEU A 54 7.77 -6.47 13.31
CA LEU A 54 6.78 -5.39 13.28
C LEU A 54 7.37 -4.16 12.61
N ASP A 55 6.80 -3.75 11.48
CA ASP A 55 6.93 -2.39 10.99
C ASP A 55 6.09 -1.49 11.92
N MET A 56 6.76 -0.86 12.88
CA MET A 56 6.09 -0.10 13.93
C MET A 56 5.40 1.14 13.41
N ASN A 57 5.88 1.73 12.31
CA ASN A 57 5.23 2.89 11.71
C ASN A 57 3.82 2.54 11.18
N GLY A 58 3.63 1.30 10.71
CA GLY A 58 2.33 0.73 10.38
C GLY A 58 1.37 0.58 11.59
N ILE A 59 1.87 0.66 12.83
CA ILE A 59 1.10 0.64 14.07
C ILE A 59 0.93 2.06 14.64
N ILE A 60 2.01 2.84 14.70
CA ILE A 60 2.01 4.20 15.27
C ILE A 60 0.99 5.10 14.58
N HIS A 61 1.00 5.16 13.23
CA HIS A 61 0.11 6.03 12.48
C HIS A 61 -1.38 5.71 12.68
N PRO A 62 -1.86 4.45 12.60
CA PRO A 62 -3.24 4.11 12.90
C PRO A 62 -3.66 4.38 14.35
N CYS A 63 -2.75 4.22 15.32
CA CYS A 63 -3.03 4.55 16.73
C CYS A 63 -3.07 6.06 16.98
N PHE A 64 -2.33 6.84 16.21
CA PHE A 64 -2.34 8.31 16.26
C PHE A 64 -3.61 8.91 15.64
N HIS A 65 -4.12 8.29 14.55
CA HIS A 65 -5.35 8.69 13.85
C HIS A 65 -6.21 7.47 13.55
N PRO A 66 -6.90 6.89 14.56
CA PRO A 66 -7.76 5.73 14.35
C PRO A 66 -8.98 6.10 13.47
N GLU A 67 -9.35 5.17 12.56
CA GLU A 67 -10.50 5.34 11.68
C GLU A 67 -11.83 4.91 12.32
N ASP A 68 -11.76 4.03 13.33
CA ASP A 68 -12.86 3.30 13.96
C ASP A 68 -13.17 3.75 15.40
N LYS A 69 -12.34 4.61 15.96
CA LYS A 69 -12.45 5.13 17.34
C LYS A 69 -12.31 6.67 17.35
N PRO A 70 -12.77 7.36 18.40
CA PRO A 70 -12.43 8.76 18.60
C PRO A 70 -10.92 8.96 18.61
N SER A 71 -10.43 10.03 17.97
CA SER A 71 -9.00 10.35 17.97
C SER A 71 -8.50 10.58 19.38
N PRO A 72 -7.34 10.00 19.76
CA PRO A 72 -6.73 10.25 21.05
C PRO A 72 -6.37 11.73 21.18
N THR A 73 -6.43 12.25 22.41
CA THR A 73 -6.09 13.65 22.72
C THR A 73 -4.74 13.76 23.42
N THR A 74 -4.21 12.66 23.97
CA THR A 74 -2.92 12.60 24.68
C THR A 74 -2.01 11.51 24.11
N PHE A 75 -0.72 11.65 24.29
CA PHE A 75 0.25 10.61 23.87
C PHE A 75 0.08 9.32 24.68
N THR A 76 -0.32 9.40 25.94
CA THR A 76 -0.65 8.24 26.77
C THR A 76 -1.71 7.36 26.12
N GLN A 77 -2.79 7.95 25.62
CA GLN A 77 -3.84 7.21 24.90
C GLN A 77 -3.32 6.55 23.62
N VAL A 78 -2.39 7.22 22.90
CA VAL A 78 -1.75 6.62 21.72
C VAL A 78 -0.93 5.40 22.12
N PHE A 79 -0.15 5.47 23.21
CA PHE A 79 0.68 4.36 23.67
C PHE A 79 -0.17 3.18 24.12
N GLN A 80 -1.26 3.40 24.86
CA GLN A 80 -2.21 2.35 25.23
C GLN A 80 -2.80 1.67 23.98
N CYS A 81 -3.25 2.46 23.01
CA CYS A 81 -3.76 1.91 21.74
C CYS A 81 -2.70 1.06 21.03
N MET A 82 -1.43 1.48 21.06
CA MET A 82 -0.33 0.71 20.47
C MET A 82 -0.06 -0.60 21.20
N PHE A 83 -0.14 -0.61 22.52
CA PHE A 83 0.04 -1.84 23.33
C PHE A 83 -1.04 -2.86 23.01
N ASP A 84 -2.32 -2.44 22.96
CA ASP A 84 -3.43 -3.29 22.55
C ASP A 84 -3.26 -3.81 21.12
N TYR A 85 -2.74 -2.96 20.24
CA TYR A 85 -2.50 -3.34 18.84
C TYR A 85 -1.41 -4.41 18.72
N ILE A 86 -0.29 -4.24 19.44
CA ILE A 86 0.82 -5.21 19.43
C ILE A 86 0.38 -6.53 20.06
N ASP A 87 -0.39 -6.48 21.18
CA ASP A 87 -0.95 -7.67 21.80
C ASP A 87 -1.82 -8.47 20.83
N ARG A 88 -2.69 -7.78 20.09
CA ARG A 88 -3.55 -8.41 19.09
C ARG A 88 -2.73 -9.08 17.99
N LEU A 89 -1.68 -8.44 17.47
CA LEU A 89 -0.78 -9.04 16.47
C LEU A 89 -0.03 -10.25 17.04
N PHE A 90 0.40 -10.15 18.30
CA PHE A 90 1.11 -11.25 18.98
C PHE A 90 0.21 -12.47 19.17
N VAL A 91 -1.06 -12.28 19.53
CA VAL A 91 -2.05 -13.37 19.65
C VAL A 91 -2.27 -14.09 18.32
N MET A 92 -2.31 -13.35 17.19
CA MET A 92 -2.49 -13.95 15.87
C MET A 92 -1.28 -14.76 15.39
N VAL A 93 -0.05 -14.32 15.71
CA VAL A 93 1.19 -14.90 15.17
C VAL A 93 1.87 -15.87 16.13
N ARG A 94 1.95 -15.55 17.43
CA ARG A 94 2.59 -16.35 18.50
C ARG A 94 4.03 -16.75 18.16
N PRO A 95 4.96 -15.78 17.99
CA PRO A 95 6.34 -16.10 17.65
C PRO A 95 7.01 -16.95 18.73
N ARG A 96 7.84 -17.92 18.34
CA ARG A 96 8.47 -18.87 19.26
C ARG A 96 9.91 -18.52 19.65
N LYS A 97 10.59 -17.64 18.85
CA LYS A 97 12.02 -17.34 19.05
C LYS A 97 12.32 -15.84 19.14
N LEU A 98 11.67 -15.02 18.30
CA LEU A 98 12.01 -13.61 18.19
C LEU A 98 10.78 -12.73 17.93
N LEU A 99 10.72 -11.62 18.66
CA LEU A 99 9.92 -10.45 18.28
C LEU A 99 10.88 -9.30 17.95
N PHE A 100 10.83 -8.77 16.72
CA PHE A 100 11.65 -7.64 16.29
C PHE A 100 10.73 -6.44 16.02
N MET A 101 10.89 -5.38 16.79
CA MET A 101 10.11 -4.15 16.69
C MET A 101 10.97 -3.08 16.06
N ALA A 102 10.65 -2.68 14.81
CA ALA A 102 11.44 -1.72 14.04
C ALA A 102 10.66 -0.41 13.85
N ILE A 103 11.22 0.69 14.34
CA ILE A 103 10.71 2.05 14.12
C ILE A 103 11.60 2.73 13.09
N ASP A 104 11.02 3.56 12.21
CA ASP A 104 11.81 4.38 11.29
C ASP A 104 12.79 5.27 12.04
N GLY A 105 14.06 5.11 11.72
CA GLY A 105 15.13 6.00 12.11
C GLY A 105 15.45 7.02 11.01
N VAL A 106 16.63 7.61 11.10
CA VAL A 106 17.11 8.53 10.07
C VAL A 106 17.22 7.80 8.73
N ALA A 107 16.43 8.26 7.76
CA ALA A 107 16.42 7.69 6.43
C ALA A 107 17.61 8.15 5.57
N PRO A 108 18.01 7.39 4.53
CA PRO A 108 18.95 7.88 3.55
C PRO A 108 18.35 9.06 2.75
N ARG A 109 19.20 9.94 2.24
CA ARG A 109 18.75 11.13 1.49
C ARG A 109 17.87 10.80 0.28
N ALA A 110 18.06 9.64 -0.32
CA ALA A 110 17.20 9.12 -1.38
C ALA A 110 15.71 9.09 -1.00
N LYS A 111 15.39 8.78 0.28
CA LYS A 111 14.00 8.76 0.82
C LYS A 111 13.53 10.13 1.28
N MET A 112 14.44 10.99 1.73
CA MET A 112 14.08 12.29 2.35
C MET A 112 13.30 13.20 1.40
N ASN A 113 13.57 13.17 0.09
CA ASN A 113 12.82 13.98 -0.88
C ASN A 113 11.34 13.56 -0.94
N GLN A 114 11.06 12.28 -0.89
CA GLN A 114 9.69 11.76 -0.86
C GLN A 114 9.01 12.10 0.47
N GLN A 115 9.70 11.92 1.61
CA GLN A 115 9.20 12.31 2.92
C GLN A 115 8.87 13.82 2.95
N ARG A 116 9.78 14.66 2.46
CA ARG A 116 9.63 16.11 2.38
C ARG A 116 8.41 16.50 1.55
N ALA A 117 8.30 16.00 0.31
CA ALA A 117 7.17 16.28 -0.57
C ALA A 117 5.82 15.88 0.08
N ARG A 118 5.77 14.72 0.74
CA ARG A 118 4.58 14.23 1.44
C ARG A 118 4.18 15.15 2.61
N ARG A 119 5.16 15.57 3.44
CA ARG A 119 4.91 16.38 4.63
C ARG A 119 4.53 17.82 4.32
N PHE A 120 5.22 18.45 3.38
CA PHE A 120 4.86 19.79 2.91
C PHE A 120 3.46 19.81 2.31
N ARG A 121 3.13 18.76 1.55
CA ARG A 121 1.81 18.63 1.00
C ARG A 121 0.74 18.41 2.06
N ALA A 122 0.97 17.52 3.01
CA ALA A 122 0.04 17.26 4.11
C ALA A 122 -0.22 18.54 4.93
N ALA A 123 0.82 19.33 5.19
CA ALA A 123 0.67 20.62 5.88
C ALA A 123 -0.15 21.63 5.08
N LYS A 124 0.06 21.72 3.75
CA LYS A 124 -0.73 22.60 2.87
C LYS A 124 -2.19 22.14 2.82
N ASP A 125 -2.44 20.85 2.60
CA ASP A 125 -3.79 20.26 2.58
C ASP A 125 -4.51 20.46 3.93
N ALA A 126 -3.79 20.33 5.06
CA ALA A 126 -4.32 20.59 6.41
C ALA A 126 -4.67 22.06 6.63
N ALA A 127 -3.81 22.99 6.20
CA ALA A 127 -4.07 24.42 6.30
C ALA A 127 -5.29 24.84 5.46
N GLU A 128 -5.40 24.30 4.24
CA GLU A 128 -6.56 24.53 3.38
C GLU A 128 -7.85 23.96 4.00
N ALA A 129 -7.78 22.76 4.59
CA ALA A 129 -8.92 22.13 5.27
C ALA A 129 -9.35 22.92 6.51
N ALA A 130 -8.40 23.44 7.29
CA ALA A 130 -8.69 24.28 8.46
C ALA A 130 -9.35 25.61 8.07
N ALA A 131 -8.91 26.25 6.98
CA ALA A 131 -9.53 27.46 6.46
C ALA A 131 -10.97 27.23 5.99
N GLU A 132 -11.24 26.10 5.33
CA GLU A 132 -12.59 25.73 4.90
C GLU A 132 -13.49 25.37 6.10
N GLU A 133 -12.94 24.68 7.10
CA GLU A 133 -13.68 24.38 8.34
C GLU A 133 -14.09 25.67 9.03
N GLU A 134 -13.19 26.64 9.15
CA GLU A 134 -13.48 27.92 9.76
C GLU A 134 -14.57 28.71 9.02
N GLN A 135 -14.53 28.71 7.68
CA GLN A 135 -15.58 29.33 6.88
C GLN A 135 -16.94 28.66 7.10
N LEU A 136 -16.96 27.30 7.15
CA LEU A 136 -18.20 26.57 7.42
C LEU A 136 -18.71 26.81 8.85
N ARG A 137 -17.82 26.94 9.85
CA ARG A 137 -18.19 27.28 11.24
C ARG A 137 -18.89 28.64 11.30
N GLN A 138 -18.34 29.65 10.65
CA GLN A 138 -18.93 30.99 10.54
C GLN A 138 -20.26 30.97 9.79
N GLU A 139 -20.46 30.09 8.79
CA GLU A 139 -21.75 29.90 8.11
C GLU A 139 -22.78 29.29 9.06
N PHE A 140 -22.43 28.24 9.82
CA PHE A 140 -23.30 27.61 10.81
C PHE A 140 -23.67 28.55 11.95
N GLU A 141 -22.73 29.38 12.42
CA GLU A 141 -22.99 30.41 13.43
C GLU A 141 -23.96 31.48 12.92
N ARG A 142 -23.81 31.89 11.65
CA ARG A 142 -24.78 32.84 10.99
C ARG A 142 -26.15 32.19 10.82
N GLU A 143 -26.23 30.88 10.64
CA GLU A 143 -27.48 30.11 10.64
C GLU A 143 -28.06 29.91 12.07
N GLY A 144 -27.40 30.38 13.11
CA GLY A 144 -27.83 30.25 14.52
C GLY A 144 -27.64 28.84 15.10
N LYS A 145 -26.88 27.97 14.44
CA LYS A 145 -26.56 26.63 14.89
C LYS A 145 -25.40 26.66 15.89
N LYS A 146 -25.60 26.04 17.05
CA LYS A 146 -24.53 25.87 18.03
C LYS A 146 -23.60 24.73 17.63
N LEU A 147 -22.30 24.95 17.66
CA LEU A 147 -21.27 23.97 17.35
C LEU A 147 -20.50 23.59 18.62
N PRO A 148 -20.02 22.35 18.73
CA PRO A 148 -19.13 21.96 19.80
C PRO A 148 -17.83 22.76 19.77
N ARG A 149 -17.29 23.07 20.94
CA ARG A 149 -16.00 23.74 21.05
C ARG A 149 -14.90 22.87 20.48
N LYS A 150 -13.91 23.49 19.83
CA LYS A 150 -12.72 22.80 19.37
C LYS A 150 -11.95 22.31 20.59
N VAL A 151 -11.67 21.03 20.67
CA VAL A 151 -10.89 20.43 21.77
C VAL A 151 -9.42 20.63 21.49
N ASP A 152 -8.69 21.20 22.44
CA ASP A 152 -7.24 21.25 22.36
C ASP A 152 -6.68 19.83 22.48
N SER A 153 -5.88 19.41 21.52
CA SER A 153 -5.29 18.08 21.47
C SER A 153 -3.78 18.17 21.27
N GLN A 154 -3.04 17.35 22.00
CA GLN A 154 -1.60 17.15 21.77
C GLN A 154 -1.34 16.39 20.47
N VAL A 155 -2.35 15.65 19.99
CA VAL A 155 -2.29 14.74 18.85
C VAL A 155 -2.90 15.42 17.63
N PHE A 156 -2.28 16.51 17.14
CA PHE A 156 -2.79 17.26 15.98
C PHE A 156 -1.88 17.18 14.77
N ASP A 157 -0.56 17.06 14.96
CA ASP A 157 0.43 17.02 13.88
C ASP A 157 1.15 15.67 13.84
N SER A 158 0.78 14.82 12.87
CA SER A 158 1.45 13.52 12.63
C SER A 158 2.93 13.64 12.23
N ASN A 159 3.43 14.84 11.92
CA ASN A 159 4.84 15.08 11.64
C ASN A 159 5.75 14.85 12.85
N VAL A 160 5.18 14.85 14.09
CA VAL A 160 5.93 14.45 15.30
C VAL A 160 6.37 12.98 15.27
N ILE A 161 5.77 12.14 14.41
CA ILE A 161 6.21 10.75 14.16
C ILE A 161 7.44 10.80 13.24
N THR A 162 8.54 11.31 13.77
CA THR A 162 9.83 11.47 13.06
C THR A 162 10.98 11.37 14.06
N PRO A 163 12.10 10.74 13.71
CA PRO A 163 13.27 10.65 14.58
C PRO A 163 13.71 12.01 15.16
N GLY A 164 14.01 12.04 16.45
CA GLY A 164 14.49 13.24 17.15
C GLY A 164 13.41 14.03 17.89
N THR A 165 12.11 13.81 17.60
CA THR A 165 11.03 14.50 18.32
C THR A 165 10.87 13.98 19.76
N GLU A 166 10.26 14.78 20.60
CA GLU A 166 9.93 14.42 21.98
C GLU A 166 8.97 13.21 22.05
N PHE A 167 7.96 13.20 21.15
CA PHE A 167 7.05 12.07 21.00
C PHE A 167 7.80 10.75 20.77
N MET A 168 8.75 10.70 19.83
CA MET A 168 9.49 9.48 19.50
C MET A 168 10.43 9.05 20.65
N SER A 169 10.97 10.01 21.41
CA SER A 169 11.77 9.73 22.61
C SER A 169 10.93 9.09 23.71
N THR A 170 9.74 9.66 23.98
CA THR A 170 8.80 9.14 24.98
C THR A 170 8.25 7.78 24.55
N LEU A 171 7.95 7.61 23.27
CA LEU A 171 7.51 6.33 22.71
C LEU A 171 8.57 5.22 22.88
N SER A 172 9.85 5.51 22.65
CA SER A 172 10.93 4.53 22.88
C SER A 172 10.93 4.05 24.32
N PHE A 173 10.72 4.95 25.28
CA PHE A 173 10.65 4.59 26.69
C PHE A 173 9.37 3.80 27.01
N ALA A 174 8.21 4.18 26.47
CA ALA A 174 6.95 3.48 26.64
C ALA A 174 7.01 2.03 26.08
N LEU A 175 7.68 1.83 24.93
CA LEU A 175 7.87 0.49 24.37
C LEU A 175 8.81 -0.38 25.21
N ARG A 176 9.87 0.20 25.81
CA ARG A 176 10.71 -0.53 26.76
C ARG A 176 9.90 -1.00 27.96
N TYR A 177 9.07 -0.13 28.54
CA TYR A 177 8.16 -0.49 29.60
C TYR A 177 7.19 -1.60 29.19
N TYR A 178 6.57 -1.50 28.03
CA TYR A 178 5.70 -2.53 27.48
C TYR A 178 6.41 -3.89 27.35
N ILE A 179 7.64 -3.92 26.82
CA ILE A 179 8.45 -5.13 26.71
C ILE A 179 8.70 -5.76 28.10
N HIS A 180 9.02 -4.93 29.13
CA HIS A 180 9.22 -5.41 30.47
C HIS A 180 7.94 -6.04 31.05
N ILE A 181 6.76 -5.40 30.85
CA ILE A 181 5.48 -5.99 31.31
C ILE A 181 5.27 -7.35 30.65
N ARG A 182 5.37 -7.44 29.33
CA ARG A 182 5.02 -8.67 28.61
C ARG A 182 5.98 -9.81 28.90
N LEU A 183 7.29 -9.57 28.96
CA LEU A 183 8.29 -10.58 29.30
C LEU A 183 8.15 -11.06 30.75
N ASN A 184 7.66 -10.26 31.69
CA ASN A 184 7.40 -10.69 33.07
C ASN A 184 6.07 -11.43 33.22
N SER A 185 5.01 -11.07 32.50
CA SER A 185 3.64 -11.52 32.76
C SER A 185 3.09 -12.53 31.74
N ASP A 186 3.42 -12.42 30.46
CA ASP A 186 2.82 -13.24 29.39
C ASP A 186 3.57 -14.58 29.23
N PRO A 187 2.89 -15.73 29.32
CA PRO A 187 3.51 -17.05 29.16
C PRO A 187 4.16 -17.27 27.78
N GLY A 188 3.58 -16.72 26.70
CA GLY A 188 4.10 -16.85 25.36
C GLY A 188 5.36 -16.03 25.09
N TRP A 189 5.66 -15.04 25.98
CA TRP A 189 6.86 -14.21 25.85
C TRP A 189 8.08 -14.78 26.59
N LYS A 190 7.90 -15.73 27.51
CA LYS A 190 8.97 -16.21 28.40
C LYS A 190 10.21 -16.76 27.71
N ASN A 191 10.06 -17.31 26.51
CA ASN A 191 11.17 -17.98 25.83
C ASN A 191 11.64 -17.20 24.56
N ILE A 192 11.07 -16.06 24.28
CA ILE A 192 11.47 -15.30 23.11
C ILE A 192 12.49 -14.21 23.44
N LYS A 193 13.27 -13.86 22.44
CA LYS A 193 14.10 -12.66 22.43
C LYS A 193 13.28 -11.50 21.87
N VAL A 194 13.43 -10.31 22.44
CA VAL A 194 12.80 -9.11 21.90
C VAL A 194 13.90 -8.13 21.48
N ILE A 195 13.88 -7.68 20.24
CA ILE A 195 14.77 -6.62 19.75
C ILE A 195 13.91 -5.38 19.48
N LEU A 196 14.28 -4.27 20.11
CA LEU A 196 13.73 -2.95 19.83
C LEU A 196 14.77 -2.13 19.06
N SER A 197 14.47 -1.85 17.80
CA SER A 197 15.21 -0.93 16.94
C SER A 197 14.43 0.37 16.86
N ASP A 198 14.76 1.32 17.73
CA ASP A 198 14.00 2.55 17.88
C ASP A 198 14.37 3.64 16.84
N ALA A 199 13.76 4.82 16.96
CA ALA A 199 13.93 5.93 16.03
C ALA A 199 15.36 6.52 16.01
N ASN A 200 16.19 6.26 17.03
CA ASN A 200 17.57 6.71 17.09
C ASN A 200 18.55 5.77 16.35
N VAL A 201 18.09 4.58 15.92
CA VAL A 201 18.87 3.67 15.07
C VAL A 201 18.62 4.06 13.61
N PRO A 202 19.64 4.42 12.82
CA PRO A 202 19.46 4.85 11.44
C PRO A 202 18.88 3.77 10.53
N GLY A 203 18.10 4.18 9.55
CA GLY A 203 17.46 3.32 8.56
C GLY A 203 15.95 3.25 8.74
N GLU A 204 15.24 2.94 7.66
CA GLU A 204 13.80 2.69 7.65
C GLU A 204 13.51 1.35 8.34
N GLY A 205 12.39 1.24 9.08
CA GLY A 205 12.04 0.06 9.87
C GLY A 205 12.11 -1.24 9.08
N GLU A 206 11.50 -1.25 7.90
CA GLU A 206 11.52 -2.37 6.96
C GLU A 206 12.93 -2.80 6.54
N HIS A 207 13.82 -1.84 6.28
CA HIS A 207 15.19 -2.11 5.89
C HIS A 207 16.06 -2.61 7.06
N LYS A 208 15.77 -2.19 8.29
CA LYS A 208 16.40 -2.73 9.52
C LYS A 208 16.05 -4.21 9.69
N ILE A 209 14.77 -4.58 9.51
CA ILE A 209 14.29 -5.97 9.53
C ILE A 209 15.01 -6.81 8.46
N MET A 210 15.05 -6.29 7.21
CA MET A 210 15.74 -7.00 6.12
C MET A 210 17.24 -7.17 6.36
N SER A 211 17.88 -6.19 7.01
CA SER A 211 19.29 -6.27 7.39
C SER A 211 19.51 -7.34 8.44
N TYR A 212 18.65 -7.44 9.45
CA TYR A 212 18.69 -8.50 10.44
C TYR A 212 18.59 -9.89 9.79
N ILE A 213 17.58 -10.11 8.96
CA ILE A 213 17.36 -11.42 8.29
C ILE A 213 18.57 -11.78 7.43
N ARG A 214 19.02 -10.85 6.57
CA ARG A 214 20.13 -11.04 5.63
C ARG A 214 21.44 -11.34 6.33
N CYS A 215 21.80 -10.54 7.36
CA CYS A 215 23.04 -10.74 8.07
C CYS A 215 23.05 -12.09 8.82
N ASN A 216 21.94 -12.46 9.46
CA ASN A 216 21.85 -13.75 10.16
C ASN A 216 21.89 -14.96 9.21
N LYS A 217 21.25 -14.87 8.03
CA LYS A 217 21.17 -15.95 7.05
C LYS A 217 22.53 -16.47 6.60
N ASN A 218 23.54 -15.60 6.51
CA ASN A 218 24.87 -15.92 6.00
C ASN A 218 25.81 -16.48 7.05
N HIS A 219 25.37 -16.60 8.31
CA HIS A 219 26.19 -17.04 9.43
C HIS A 219 25.93 -18.49 9.85
N PRO A 220 26.92 -19.17 10.47
CA PRO A 220 26.76 -20.52 11.03
C PRO A 220 25.61 -20.58 12.04
N GLY A 221 24.92 -21.73 12.09
CA GLY A 221 23.83 -21.98 13.03
C GLY A 221 22.47 -21.45 12.56
N TYR A 222 22.40 -20.70 11.43
CA TYR A 222 21.14 -20.29 10.86
C TYR A 222 20.31 -21.49 10.35
N ASN A 223 19.03 -21.52 10.76
CA ASN A 223 18.10 -22.56 10.29
C ASN A 223 17.34 -22.06 9.05
N PRO A 224 17.55 -22.65 7.86
CA PRO A 224 16.88 -22.22 6.62
C PRO A 224 15.37 -22.53 6.58
N ASN A 225 14.86 -23.27 7.55
CA ASN A 225 13.44 -23.57 7.71
C ASN A 225 12.78 -22.67 8.76
N THR A 226 13.42 -21.59 9.17
CA THR A 226 12.83 -20.58 10.06
C THR A 226 11.57 -19.99 9.41
N HIS A 227 10.47 -19.97 10.15
CA HIS A 227 9.22 -19.39 9.70
C HIS A 227 9.15 -17.91 10.11
N HIS A 228 9.14 -17.03 9.12
CA HIS A 228 9.10 -15.58 9.28
C HIS A 228 7.69 -15.04 9.08
N CYS A 229 7.25 -14.15 9.96
CA CYS A 229 6.05 -13.34 9.79
C CYS A 229 6.41 -11.86 9.92
N LEU A 230 6.09 -11.06 8.91
CA LEU A 230 6.28 -9.60 8.91
C LEU A 230 4.92 -8.93 8.94
N TYR A 231 4.68 -8.08 9.93
CA TYR A 231 3.53 -7.20 9.94
C TYR A 231 3.86 -5.87 9.25
N GLY A 232 3.00 -5.45 8.30
CA GLY A 232 3.07 -4.15 7.68
C GLY A 232 2.08 -3.99 6.53
N LEU A 233 1.73 -2.75 6.22
CA LEU A 233 0.69 -2.40 5.25
C LEU A 233 1.24 -2.01 3.88
N ASP A 234 2.53 -1.68 3.79
CA ASP A 234 3.14 -1.21 2.57
C ASP A 234 3.35 -2.34 1.54
N ALA A 235 3.17 -2.01 0.28
CA ALA A 235 3.21 -3.01 -0.79
C ALA A 235 4.65 -3.40 -1.20
N ASP A 236 5.64 -2.59 -0.89
CA ASP A 236 7.06 -2.86 -1.12
C ASP A 236 7.62 -3.91 -0.16
N LEU A 237 7.00 -4.12 1.01
CA LEU A 237 7.31 -5.24 1.89
C LEU A 237 7.23 -6.60 1.17
N ILE A 238 6.34 -6.74 0.19
CA ILE A 238 6.23 -7.95 -0.63
C ILE A 238 7.49 -8.16 -1.47
N MET A 239 8.01 -7.08 -2.07
CA MET A 239 9.24 -7.15 -2.87
C MET A 239 10.47 -7.35 -1.98
N LEU A 240 10.52 -6.71 -0.81
CA LEU A 240 11.57 -6.91 0.18
C LEU A 240 11.58 -8.35 0.72
N SER A 241 10.41 -8.90 1.04
CA SER A 241 10.29 -10.30 1.47
C SER A 241 10.74 -11.29 0.39
N LEU A 242 10.39 -11.03 -0.87
CA LEU A 242 10.89 -11.82 -2.01
C LEU A 242 12.42 -11.75 -2.14
N ALA A 243 13.02 -10.56 -1.91
CA ALA A 243 14.46 -10.33 -2.01
C ALA A 243 15.27 -11.04 -0.92
N THR A 244 14.65 -11.41 0.20
CA THR A 244 15.31 -12.23 1.23
C THR A 244 15.61 -13.65 0.75
N HIS A 245 14.87 -14.13 -0.24
CA HIS A 245 14.87 -15.54 -0.67
C HIS A 245 14.59 -16.53 0.47
N GLU A 246 13.95 -16.07 1.56
CA GLU A 246 13.41 -16.99 2.57
C GLU A 246 12.15 -17.64 2.04
N ILE A 247 12.09 -18.99 2.18
CA ILE A 247 10.96 -19.73 1.61
C ILE A 247 9.75 -19.66 2.53
N HIS A 248 9.97 -19.80 3.85
CA HIS A 248 8.89 -19.80 4.83
C HIS A 248 8.61 -18.37 5.33
N PHE A 249 8.07 -17.52 4.43
CA PHE A 249 7.81 -16.12 4.74
C PHE A 249 6.33 -15.74 4.48
N SER A 250 5.69 -15.12 5.48
CA SER A 250 4.34 -14.57 5.38
C SER A 250 4.35 -13.09 5.76
N ILE A 251 3.47 -12.31 5.15
CA ILE A 251 3.19 -10.93 5.56
C ILE A 251 1.79 -10.92 6.17
N LEU A 252 1.68 -10.46 7.41
CA LEU A 252 0.41 -10.20 8.09
C LEU A 252 -0.02 -8.77 7.80
N ARG A 253 -1.26 -8.57 7.37
CA ARG A 253 -1.80 -7.23 7.09
C ARG A 253 -3.31 -7.16 7.28
N GLU A 254 -3.83 -5.94 7.40
CA GLU A 254 -5.26 -5.71 7.36
C GLU A 254 -5.82 -5.97 5.96
N VAL A 255 -7.04 -6.51 5.90
CA VAL A 255 -7.77 -6.71 4.64
C VAL A 255 -8.10 -5.35 4.01
N VAL A 256 -7.72 -5.16 2.75
CA VAL A 256 -7.98 -3.93 2.00
C VAL A 256 -9.25 -4.07 1.18
N PHE A 257 -10.26 -3.28 1.50
CA PHE A 257 -11.48 -3.17 0.70
C PHE A 257 -11.31 -2.13 -0.41
N PHE A 258 -11.55 -2.51 -1.65
CA PHE A 258 -11.43 -1.59 -2.78
C PHE A 258 -12.75 -0.87 -3.08
N PRO A 259 -12.71 0.40 -3.62
CA PRO A 259 -13.92 1.10 -4.07
C PRO A 259 -14.69 0.27 -5.10
N GLY A 260 -15.96 -0.01 -4.80
CA GLY A 260 -16.83 -0.91 -5.57
C GLY A 260 -17.12 -2.25 -4.87
N GLU A 261 -16.26 -2.69 -3.95
CA GLU A 261 -16.55 -3.72 -2.96
C GLU A 261 -17.08 -3.08 -1.66
N GLN A 262 -16.73 -1.82 -1.41
CA GLN A 262 -17.20 -0.99 -0.30
C GLN A 262 -18.67 -0.54 -0.42
N ASP A 263 -19.38 -0.89 -1.49
CA ASP A 263 -20.79 -0.56 -1.63
C ASP A 263 -21.69 -1.32 -0.64
N LYS A 264 -21.12 -2.26 0.10
CA LYS A 264 -21.82 -2.98 1.18
C LYS A 264 -21.16 -2.63 2.51
N CYS A 265 -21.89 -1.96 3.36
CA CYS A 265 -21.50 -1.80 4.76
C CYS A 265 -21.35 -3.18 5.38
N PHE A 266 -20.17 -3.49 5.94
CA PHE A 266 -19.94 -4.80 6.53
C PHE A 266 -20.68 -5.00 7.88
N LEU A 267 -21.12 -3.89 8.53
CA LEU A 267 -21.96 -3.94 9.73
C LEU A 267 -23.40 -4.35 9.42
N CYS A 268 -24.01 -3.75 8.40
CA CYS A 268 -25.43 -3.99 8.09
C CYS A 268 -25.67 -4.68 6.75
N GLY A 269 -24.63 -4.90 5.93
CA GLY A 269 -24.73 -5.48 4.59
C GLY A 269 -25.48 -4.65 3.55
N GLN A 270 -25.80 -3.38 3.85
CA GLN A 270 -26.49 -2.47 2.93
C GLN A 270 -25.48 -1.70 2.06
N MET A 271 -25.94 -1.34 0.85
CA MET A 271 -25.16 -0.57 -0.12
C MET A 271 -25.20 0.93 0.19
N GLY A 272 -24.10 1.66 -0.09
CA GLY A 272 -24.10 3.11 -0.15
C GLY A 272 -23.58 3.86 1.08
N HIS A 273 -23.09 3.16 2.12
CA HIS A 273 -22.40 3.79 3.25
C HIS A 273 -21.27 2.88 3.78
N ARG A 274 -20.31 3.45 4.51
CA ARG A 274 -19.23 2.71 5.19
C ARG A 274 -19.69 2.26 6.56
N ALA A 275 -18.94 1.33 7.18
CA ALA A 275 -19.22 0.92 8.55
C ALA A 275 -19.17 2.09 9.56
N ALA A 276 -18.24 3.04 9.36
CA ALA A 276 -18.15 4.28 10.12
C ALA A 276 -19.33 5.26 9.90
N ASP A 277 -20.07 5.08 8.80
CA ASP A 277 -21.23 5.88 8.42
C ASP A 277 -22.54 5.06 8.61
N CYS A 278 -22.47 3.92 9.31
CA CYS A 278 -23.59 3.01 9.50
C CYS A 278 -24.47 3.44 10.68
N GLU A 279 -25.75 3.70 10.43
CA GLU A 279 -26.74 4.01 11.47
C GLU A 279 -27.12 2.78 12.32
N GLY A 280 -26.25 1.81 12.47
CA GLY A 280 -26.27 0.77 13.50
C GLY A 280 -27.49 -0.14 13.60
N LYS A 281 -28.23 -0.43 12.51
CA LYS A 281 -29.27 -1.45 12.55
C LYS A 281 -28.75 -2.78 12.01
N ILE A 282 -28.14 -3.58 12.88
CA ILE A 282 -27.89 -5.00 12.64
C ILE A 282 -29.20 -5.65 12.21
N LYS A 283 -29.22 -6.31 11.04
CA LYS A 283 -30.35 -7.10 10.61
C LYS A 283 -30.56 -8.27 11.57
N ARG A 284 -31.46 -8.11 12.54
CA ARG A 284 -31.93 -9.20 13.39
C ARG A 284 -32.84 -10.11 12.57
N LYS A 285 -32.70 -11.42 12.73
CA LYS A 285 -33.64 -12.40 12.21
C LYS A 285 -35.02 -12.11 12.82
N ALA A 286 -36.08 -12.15 12.00
CA ALA A 286 -37.46 -11.97 12.46
C ALA A 286 -37.77 -13.06 13.49
N GLY A 287 -37.95 -12.69 14.77
CA GLY A 287 -38.36 -13.60 15.84
C GLY A 287 -37.71 -13.37 17.21
N GLU A 288 -36.67 -12.49 17.36
CA GLU A 288 -36.07 -12.23 18.68
C GLU A 288 -36.61 -10.92 19.29
N MET A 289 -37.24 -11.07 20.46
CA MET A 289 -37.74 -9.97 21.27
C MET A 289 -36.62 -9.21 21.97
N LEU A 290 -36.84 -7.91 22.12
CA LEU A 290 -35.99 -6.91 22.75
C LEU A 290 -35.46 -7.27 24.13
N ASP A 291 -34.15 -7.19 24.32
CA ASP A 291 -33.59 -6.70 25.57
C ASP A 291 -32.64 -5.56 25.25
N ASN A 292 -32.87 -4.39 25.80
CA ASN A 292 -32.15 -3.15 25.55
C ASN A 292 -31.02 -3.06 26.58
N THR A 293 -29.84 -3.55 26.24
CA THR A 293 -28.57 -3.08 26.82
C THR A 293 -27.43 -3.97 26.32
N GLU A 294 -26.84 -3.65 25.17
CA GLU A 294 -25.45 -4.03 24.90
C GLU A 294 -24.73 -2.86 24.23
N PRO A 295 -23.52 -2.53 24.69
CA PRO A 295 -22.71 -1.46 24.12
C PRO A 295 -22.27 -1.83 22.71
N ASP A 296 -22.19 -0.84 21.83
CA ASP A 296 -21.63 -0.92 20.46
C ASP A 296 -20.31 -1.70 20.48
N VAL A 297 -20.34 -2.96 20.13
CA VAL A 297 -19.12 -3.74 19.87
C VAL A 297 -18.53 -3.21 18.57
N ALA A 298 -17.50 -2.42 18.68
CA ALA A 298 -16.71 -1.94 17.53
C ALA A 298 -16.25 -3.15 16.73
N VAL A 299 -16.66 -3.24 15.46
CA VAL A 299 -16.32 -4.37 14.60
C VAL A 299 -14.83 -4.29 14.28
N LYS A 300 -14.07 -5.26 14.76
CA LYS A 300 -12.63 -5.37 14.53
C LYS A 300 -12.33 -5.55 13.03
N LYS A 301 -11.36 -4.82 12.50
CA LYS A 301 -10.87 -5.02 11.13
C LYS A 301 -10.30 -6.44 10.97
N PRO A 302 -10.67 -7.18 9.91
CA PRO A 302 -10.11 -8.51 9.66
C PRO A 302 -8.68 -8.44 9.13
N TYR A 303 -7.91 -9.52 9.35
CA TYR A 303 -6.54 -9.68 8.90
C TYR A 303 -6.39 -10.82 7.90
N GLU A 304 -5.33 -10.75 7.10
CA GLU A 304 -4.96 -11.78 6.12
C GLU A 304 -3.44 -12.00 6.10
N PHE A 305 -3.01 -13.23 5.86
CA PHE A 305 -1.63 -13.56 5.54
C PHE A 305 -1.41 -13.53 4.03
N VAL A 306 -0.33 -12.90 3.59
CA VAL A 306 0.19 -12.98 2.23
C VAL A 306 1.35 -13.95 2.21
N ASN A 307 1.14 -15.13 1.65
CA ASN A 307 2.11 -16.24 1.66
C ASN A 307 3.11 -16.10 0.50
N ILE A 308 4.35 -15.72 0.82
CA ILE A 308 5.39 -15.43 -0.16
C ILE A 308 5.83 -16.67 -0.93
N TRP A 309 5.83 -17.87 -0.33
CA TRP A 309 6.16 -19.12 -1.05
C TRP A 309 5.16 -19.42 -2.18
N ILE A 310 3.88 -19.09 -2.01
CA ILE A 310 2.87 -19.27 -3.06
C ILE A 310 3.07 -18.23 -4.19
N LEU A 311 3.45 -16.99 -3.83
CA LEU A 311 3.80 -15.97 -4.82
C LEU A 311 5.01 -16.41 -5.66
N ARG A 312 6.03 -17.01 -5.03
CA ARG A 312 7.20 -17.57 -5.73
C ARG A 312 6.80 -18.64 -6.75
N GLU A 313 5.83 -19.51 -6.41
CA GLU A 313 5.30 -20.50 -7.37
C GLU A 313 4.61 -19.83 -8.57
N TYR A 314 3.79 -18.79 -8.33
CA TYR A 314 3.17 -18.03 -9.41
C TYR A 314 4.20 -17.38 -10.33
N LEU A 315 5.25 -16.78 -9.76
CA LEU A 315 6.31 -16.13 -10.52
C LEU A 315 7.14 -17.15 -11.33
N GLU A 316 7.35 -18.37 -10.83
CA GLU A 316 8.00 -19.45 -11.60
C GLU A 316 7.27 -19.70 -12.92
N HIS A 317 5.95 -19.69 -12.90
CA HIS A 317 5.13 -19.89 -14.09
C HIS A 317 5.03 -18.66 -14.99
N ASP A 318 4.78 -17.48 -14.39
CA ASP A 318 4.47 -16.26 -15.14
C ASP A 318 5.70 -15.61 -15.77
N MET A 319 6.89 -15.78 -15.20
CA MET A 319 8.15 -15.22 -15.73
C MET A 319 8.80 -16.10 -16.81
N GLN A 320 8.29 -17.31 -17.05
CA GLN A 320 8.83 -18.25 -18.03
C GLN A 320 7.80 -18.57 -19.12
N LYS A 321 8.27 -18.86 -20.35
CA LYS A 321 7.40 -19.40 -21.39
C LYS A 321 7.06 -20.87 -21.10
N PRO A 322 5.79 -21.28 -21.10
CA PRO A 322 5.44 -22.69 -21.06
C PRO A 322 6.11 -23.40 -22.25
N ASN A 323 6.63 -24.58 -22.06
CA ASN A 323 7.24 -25.44 -23.07
C ASN A 323 8.75 -25.25 -23.40
N LYS A 324 9.55 -24.56 -22.58
CA LYS A 324 11.01 -24.59 -22.78
C LYS A 324 11.70 -25.71 -22.01
N ARG A 325 12.64 -26.40 -22.72
CA ARG A 325 13.46 -27.48 -22.16
C ARG A 325 14.44 -27.06 -21.07
N SER A 326 14.78 -25.79 -20.97
CA SER A 326 15.71 -25.21 -19.99
C SER A 326 14.98 -24.32 -19.04
N LYS A 327 14.83 -24.74 -17.78
CA LYS A 327 14.31 -23.92 -16.69
C LYS A 327 15.36 -22.89 -16.27
N LYS A 328 14.93 -21.67 -15.98
CA LYS A 328 15.73 -20.63 -15.32
C LYS A 328 15.77 -20.90 -13.82
N ASN A 329 16.81 -20.39 -13.16
CA ASN A 329 16.85 -20.36 -11.70
C ASN A 329 15.74 -19.44 -11.18
N LEU A 330 14.96 -19.94 -10.21
CA LEU A 330 13.79 -19.21 -9.66
C LEU A 330 14.20 -17.95 -8.94
N ASP A 331 15.23 -18.00 -8.10
CA ASP A 331 15.68 -16.85 -7.31
C ASP A 331 16.11 -15.70 -8.23
N ARG A 332 16.87 -15.99 -9.28
CA ARG A 332 17.23 -14.99 -10.30
C ARG A 332 16.05 -14.47 -11.13
N LEU A 333 14.99 -15.25 -11.29
CA LEU A 333 13.75 -14.77 -11.91
C LEU A 333 13.01 -13.80 -10.99
N ILE A 334 13.05 -14.06 -9.69
CA ILE A 334 12.47 -13.20 -8.66
C ILE A 334 13.24 -11.89 -8.60
N ASP A 335 14.59 -11.91 -8.63
CA ASP A 335 15.42 -10.71 -8.70
C ASP A 335 15.08 -9.86 -9.93
N ASP A 336 14.97 -10.50 -11.10
CA ASP A 336 14.56 -9.81 -12.32
C ASP A 336 13.13 -9.23 -12.22
N PHE A 337 12.20 -9.92 -11.53
CA PHE A 337 10.84 -9.42 -11.29
C PHE A 337 10.83 -8.21 -10.37
N ILE A 338 11.57 -8.26 -9.25
CA ILE A 338 11.72 -7.12 -8.32
C ILE A 338 12.27 -5.91 -9.07
N PHE A 339 13.33 -6.10 -9.85
CA PHE A 339 13.94 -5.04 -10.65
C PHE A 339 12.97 -4.45 -11.68
N ILE A 340 12.18 -5.29 -12.35
CA ILE A 340 11.15 -4.86 -13.30
C ILE A 340 10.11 -3.96 -12.63
N CYS A 341 9.74 -4.27 -11.38
CA CYS A 341 8.79 -3.47 -10.62
C CYS A 341 9.32 -2.08 -10.25
N PHE A 342 10.63 -1.84 -10.19
CA PHE A 342 11.19 -0.52 -9.91
C PHE A 342 10.85 0.52 -10.98
N PHE A 343 10.63 0.13 -12.22
CA PHE A 343 10.26 1.04 -13.30
C PHE A 343 8.85 1.64 -13.18
N VAL A 344 7.96 1.01 -12.41
CA VAL A 344 6.61 1.55 -12.18
C VAL A 344 6.54 2.56 -11.03
N GLY A 345 7.71 2.91 -10.46
CA GLY A 345 7.88 3.90 -9.41
C GLY A 345 7.98 3.28 -8.02
N ASN A 346 8.74 3.95 -7.16
CA ASN A 346 8.94 3.60 -5.76
C ASN A 346 9.22 4.87 -4.95
N ASP A 347 9.62 4.71 -3.70
CA ASP A 347 9.84 5.84 -2.79
C ASP A 347 11.10 6.66 -3.09
N PHE A 348 11.99 6.12 -3.91
CA PHE A 348 13.28 6.73 -4.25
C PHE A 348 13.32 7.36 -5.64
N LEU A 349 12.53 6.81 -6.58
CA LEU A 349 12.50 7.24 -7.98
C LEU A 349 11.06 7.49 -8.45
N PRO A 350 10.80 8.59 -9.18
CA PRO A 350 9.50 8.79 -9.82
C PRO A 350 9.27 7.73 -10.90
N HIS A 351 8.01 7.34 -11.10
CA HIS A 351 7.65 6.41 -12.17
C HIS A 351 7.87 7.04 -13.55
N MET A 352 8.24 6.21 -14.52
CA MET A 352 8.37 6.66 -15.90
C MET A 352 7.01 7.07 -16.47
N PRO A 353 6.94 8.15 -17.27
CA PRO A 353 5.68 8.58 -17.91
C PRO A 353 5.02 7.49 -18.75
N THR A 354 5.80 6.54 -19.26
CA THR A 354 5.37 5.39 -20.07
C THR A 354 4.61 4.34 -19.24
N LEU A 355 4.89 4.22 -17.94
CA LEU A 355 4.58 3.05 -17.11
C LEU A 355 3.63 3.40 -15.95
N GLU A 356 2.33 3.24 -16.18
CA GLU A 356 1.29 3.35 -15.17
C GLU A 356 0.69 1.97 -14.86
N ILE A 357 0.66 1.55 -13.59
CA ILE A 357 0.15 0.23 -13.19
C ILE A 357 -1.30 0.04 -13.63
N ARG A 358 -2.14 1.08 -13.49
CA ARG A 358 -3.55 1.04 -13.90
C ARG A 358 -3.75 0.90 -15.40
N GLU A 359 -2.71 1.17 -16.18
CA GLU A 359 -2.66 1.01 -17.63
C GLU A 359 -1.95 -0.28 -18.06
N GLY A 360 -1.78 -1.24 -17.15
CA GLY A 360 -1.19 -2.54 -17.44
C GLY A 360 0.33 -2.51 -17.65
N ALA A 361 1.03 -1.61 -16.94
CA ALA A 361 2.49 -1.49 -17.05
C ALA A 361 3.21 -2.77 -16.68
N ILE A 362 2.80 -3.44 -15.59
CA ILE A 362 3.46 -4.68 -15.14
C ILE A 362 3.25 -5.80 -16.15
N GLU A 363 2.05 -5.96 -16.70
CA GLU A 363 1.77 -6.93 -17.76
C GLU A 363 2.61 -6.68 -19.00
N LEU A 364 2.80 -5.42 -19.40
CA LEU A 364 3.67 -5.04 -20.51
C LEU A 364 5.12 -5.44 -20.22
N LEU A 365 5.64 -5.06 -19.06
CA LEU A 365 7.01 -5.37 -18.66
C LEU A 365 7.26 -6.88 -18.62
N MET A 366 6.37 -7.66 -17.99
CA MET A 366 6.44 -9.11 -17.95
C MET A 366 6.34 -9.74 -19.34
N SER A 367 5.47 -9.25 -20.22
CA SER A 367 5.34 -9.73 -21.60
C SER A 367 6.61 -9.48 -22.41
N VAL A 368 7.19 -8.28 -22.31
CA VAL A 368 8.48 -7.94 -22.94
C VAL A 368 9.60 -8.84 -22.39
N TYR A 369 9.64 -9.06 -21.08
CA TYR A 369 10.62 -9.96 -20.46
C TYR A 369 10.51 -11.39 -21.01
N ARG A 370 9.33 -12.00 -20.98
CA ARG A 370 9.10 -13.34 -21.52
C ARG A 370 9.46 -13.45 -23.00
N SER A 371 9.21 -12.39 -23.80
CA SER A 371 9.49 -12.40 -25.22
C SER A 371 10.99 -12.30 -25.54
N ARG A 372 11.73 -11.46 -24.82
CA ARG A 372 13.13 -11.10 -25.11
C ARG A 372 14.16 -11.89 -24.31
N PHE A 373 13.82 -12.24 -23.06
CA PHE A 373 14.72 -12.87 -22.09
C PHE A 373 14.40 -14.34 -21.81
N SER A 374 13.75 -15.01 -22.71
CA SER A 374 13.36 -16.43 -22.59
C SER A 374 14.55 -17.43 -22.59
N SER A 375 15.80 -17.00 -22.83
CA SER A 375 16.98 -17.87 -22.77
C SER A 375 17.46 -18.06 -21.33
N ALA A 376 17.84 -19.28 -20.93
CA ALA A 376 18.30 -19.61 -19.59
C ALA A 376 19.54 -18.84 -19.09
N LYS A 377 20.29 -18.21 -19.99
CA LYS A 377 21.53 -17.48 -19.65
C LYS A 377 21.36 -15.94 -19.67
N LYS A 378 20.14 -15.41 -19.88
CA LYS A 378 19.90 -13.96 -19.96
C LYS A 378 19.05 -13.51 -18.79
N TYR A 379 19.65 -12.76 -17.89
CA TYR A 379 19.01 -12.11 -16.76
C TYR A 379 19.28 -10.59 -16.82
N LEU A 380 18.45 -9.79 -16.18
CA LEU A 380 18.63 -8.35 -16.01
C LEU A 380 19.56 -8.05 -14.86
N THR A 381 19.54 -8.92 -13.85
CA THR A 381 20.21 -8.77 -12.57
C THR A 381 21.20 -9.92 -12.31
N ASP A 382 22.11 -9.68 -11.38
CA ASP A 382 22.98 -10.67 -10.76
C ASP A 382 23.10 -10.32 -9.28
N ALA A 383 22.16 -10.85 -8.48
CA ALA A 383 21.85 -10.37 -7.13
C ALA A 383 21.65 -8.82 -7.14
N SER A 384 22.44 -8.06 -6.38
CA SER A 384 22.37 -6.59 -6.33
C SER A 384 22.92 -5.86 -7.56
N LYS A 385 23.59 -6.56 -8.47
CA LYS A 385 24.25 -5.94 -9.63
C LYS A 385 23.35 -5.96 -10.86
N LEU A 386 23.27 -4.85 -11.57
CA LEU A 386 22.54 -4.73 -12.81
C LEU A 386 23.41 -5.06 -14.02
N ASN A 387 22.87 -5.88 -14.94
CA ASN A 387 23.47 -6.04 -16.26
C ASN A 387 22.95 -4.92 -17.18
N LEU A 388 23.63 -3.78 -17.16
CA LEU A 388 23.18 -2.55 -17.82
C LEU A 388 22.95 -2.75 -19.33
N SER A 389 23.75 -3.57 -20.03
CA SER A 389 23.48 -3.93 -21.45
C SER A 389 22.16 -4.68 -21.64
N ASN A 390 21.81 -5.58 -20.72
CA ASN A 390 20.54 -6.30 -20.80
C ASN A 390 19.36 -5.41 -20.38
N VAL A 391 19.57 -4.56 -19.36
CA VAL A 391 18.60 -3.55 -18.91
C VAL A 391 18.25 -2.60 -20.06
N GLU A 392 19.24 -2.06 -20.76
CA GLU A 392 19.02 -1.22 -21.94
C GLU A 392 18.19 -1.93 -23.01
N ARG A 393 18.57 -3.15 -23.40
CA ARG A 393 17.81 -3.96 -24.36
C ARG A 393 16.37 -4.21 -23.93
N PHE A 394 16.14 -4.39 -22.65
CA PHE A 394 14.83 -4.60 -22.08
C PHE A 394 14.00 -3.33 -22.16
N ILE A 395 14.52 -2.22 -21.61
CA ILE A 395 13.76 -0.98 -21.51
C ILE A 395 13.54 -0.32 -22.88
N GLN A 396 14.49 -0.44 -23.81
CA GLN A 396 14.30 -0.01 -25.19
C GLN A 396 13.18 -0.79 -25.89
N ALA A 397 13.01 -2.07 -25.60
CA ALA A 397 11.89 -2.85 -26.12
C ALA A 397 10.53 -2.39 -25.54
N VAL A 398 10.51 -1.90 -24.29
CA VAL A 398 9.35 -1.25 -23.68
C VAL A 398 9.07 0.10 -24.33
N GLY A 399 10.10 0.91 -24.58
CA GLY A 399 10.02 2.22 -25.24
C GLY A 399 9.39 2.18 -26.63
N MET A 400 9.43 1.03 -27.32
CA MET A 400 8.74 0.85 -28.61
C MET A 400 7.21 1.00 -28.53
N TYR A 401 6.64 0.90 -27.33
CA TYR A 401 5.19 1.01 -27.11
C TYR A 401 4.73 2.41 -26.69
N GLU A 402 5.64 3.35 -26.39
CA GLU A 402 5.34 4.69 -25.88
C GLU A 402 4.28 5.43 -26.69
N ASN A 403 4.49 5.57 -27.98
CA ASN A 403 3.53 6.28 -28.85
C ASN A 403 2.13 5.65 -28.83
N LYS A 404 2.04 4.33 -28.71
CA LYS A 404 0.75 3.64 -28.65
C LYS A 404 0.06 3.88 -27.31
N ILE A 405 0.83 3.85 -26.23
CA ILE A 405 0.34 4.09 -24.86
C ILE A 405 -0.15 5.52 -24.74
N PHE A 406 0.66 6.51 -25.14
CA PHE A 406 0.30 7.91 -25.05
C PHE A 406 -0.90 8.28 -25.91
N LEU A 407 -0.98 7.76 -27.14
CA LEU A 407 -2.15 7.95 -27.99
C LEU A 407 -3.43 7.37 -27.35
N LYS A 408 -3.34 6.18 -26.76
CA LYS A 408 -4.50 5.59 -26.08
C LYS A 408 -4.88 6.38 -24.82
N ARG A 409 -3.91 6.84 -24.04
CA ARG A 409 -4.15 7.68 -22.84
C ARG A 409 -4.90 8.95 -23.23
N GLU A 410 -4.46 9.64 -24.25
CA GLU A 410 -5.11 10.83 -24.78
C GLU A 410 -6.58 10.56 -25.20
N LEU A 411 -6.81 9.45 -25.92
CA LEU A 411 -8.16 9.06 -26.31
C LEU A 411 -9.07 8.74 -25.11
N VAL A 412 -8.52 8.12 -24.07
CA VAL A 412 -9.27 7.82 -22.83
C VAL A 412 -9.58 9.12 -22.09
N HIS A 413 -8.59 10.01 -21.96
CA HIS A 413 -8.75 11.31 -21.32
C HIS A 413 -9.80 12.18 -22.03
N GLN A 414 -9.74 12.27 -23.35
CA GLN A 414 -10.73 12.99 -24.14
C GLN A 414 -12.15 12.45 -23.92
N ARG A 415 -12.33 11.13 -23.86
CA ARG A 415 -13.63 10.52 -23.60
C ARG A 415 -14.14 10.80 -22.18
N GLN A 416 -13.25 10.79 -21.19
CA GLN A 416 -13.63 11.11 -19.81
C GLN A 416 -14.09 12.57 -19.71
N SER A 417 -13.35 13.49 -20.33
CA SER A 417 -13.71 14.91 -20.40
C SER A 417 -15.07 15.13 -21.08
N GLU A 418 -15.31 14.46 -22.23
CA GLU A 418 -16.60 14.53 -22.93
C GLU A 418 -17.77 13.94 -22.10
N ARG A 419 -17.53 12.89 -21.30
CA ARG A 419 -18.54 12.36 -20.38
C ARG A 419 -18.85 13.35 -19.27
N PHE A 420 -17.82 13.90 -18.66
CA PHE A 420 -17.97 14.88 -17.60
C PHE A 420 -18.76 16.12 -18.05
N CYS A 421 -18.41 16.68 -19.22
CA CYS A 421 -19.14 17.80 -19.80
C CYS A 421 -20.62 17.46 -20.07
N ARG A 422 -20.91 16.23 -20.51
CA ARG A 422 -22.30 15.76 -20.70
C ARG A 422 -23.07 15.61 -19.40
N ASP A 423 -22.42 15.07 -18.38
CA ASP A 423 -23.05 14.85 -17.08
C ASP A 423 -23.27 16.19 -16.36
N LYS A 424 -22.33 17.13 -16.43
CA LYS A 424 -22.49 18.50 -15.93
C LYS A 424 -23.65 19.22 -16.64
N ALA A 425 -23.76 19.08 -17.97
CA ALA A 425 -24.88 19.64 -18.73
C ALA A 425 -26.23 19.00 -18.36
N ARG A 426 -26.27 17.70 -18.09
CA ARG A 426 -27.48 17.01 -17.61
C ARG A 426 -27.91 17.51 -16.24
N ASN A 427 -26.96 17.60 -15.30
CA ASN A 427 -27.26 18.06 -13.94
C ASN A 427 -27.74 19.51 -13.93
N SER A 428 -27.15 20.39 -14.74
CA SER A 428 -27.59 21.78 -14.84
C SER A 428 -28.97 21.90 -15.51
N ALA A 429 -29.28 21.10 -16.52
CA ALA A 429 -30.58 21.03 -17.13
C ALA A 429 -31.67 20.48 -16.17
N GLN A 430 -31.30 19.56 -15.29
CA GLN A 430 -32.19 18.99 -14.29
C GLN A 430 -32.44 19.97 -13.14
N ALA A 431 -31.43 20.71 -12.71
CA ALA A 431 -31.56 21.80 -11.73
C ALA A 431 -32.43 22.95 -12.31
N SER A 432 -32.25 23.32 -13.57
CA SER A 432 -33.09 24.34 -14.23
C SER A 432 -34.55 23.90 -14.36
N ARG A 433 -34.81 22.62 -14.62
CA ARG A 433 -36.16 22.07 -14.65
C ARG A 433 -36.84 22.06 -13.26
N GLN A 434 -36.08 21.80 -12.20
CA GLN A 434 -36.58 21.86 -10.83
C GLN A 434 -36.91 23.30 -10.37
N ILE A 435 -36.10 24.27 -10.79
CA ILE A 435 -36.35 25.70 -10.52
C ILE A 435 -37.56 26.17 -11.33
N SER A 436 -37.67 25.79 -12.62
CA SER A 436 -38.80 26.14 -13.47
C SER A 436 -40.12 25.48 -13.01
N GLY A 437 -40.03 24.22 -12.47
CA GLY A 437 -41.17 23.52 -11.89
C GLY A 437 -41.67 24.13 -10.56
N LYS A 438 -40.78 24.78 -9.79
CA LYS A 438 -41.16 25.53 -8.59
C LYS A 438 -41.77 26.91 -8.90
N LEU A 439 -41.34 27.56 -9.99
CA LEU A 439 -41.95 28.85 -10.41
C LEU A 439 -43.35 28.69 -10.98
N VAL A 440 -43.64 27.56 -11.65
CA VAL A 440 -44.99 27.28 -12.22
C VAL A 440 -46.01 26.91 -11.14
N GLN A 441 -45.63 26.60 -9.91
CA GLN A 441 -46.52 26.30 -8.77
C GLN A 441 -46.91 27.53 -7.96
N LEU A 442 -46.41 28.74 -8.29
CA LEU A 442 -46.73 29.98 -7.54
C LEU A 442 -47.82 30.85 -8.22
N ASP A 443 -48.29 30.52 -9.42
CA ASP A 443 -49.25 31.37 -10.20
C ASP A 443 -50.53 30.63 -10.59
N SER A 444 -51.06 29.75 -9.72
CA SER A 444 -52.45 29.25 -9.93
C SER A 444 -53.14 28.96 -8.63
N VAL A 445 -53.78 29.93 -8.05
CA VAL A 445 -54.92 29.79 -7.18
C VAL A 445 -56.14 30.13 -8.06
N ASP A 446 -56.93 29.09 -8.40
CA ASP A 446 -58.39 29.09 -8.30
C ASP A 446 -59.01 27.85 -9.00
N GLU A 447 -60.05 27.35 -8.32
CA GLU A 447 -61.17 26.51 -8.74
C GLU A 447 -61.05 24.98 -8.96
N VAL A 448 -61.52 24.27 -7.95
CA VAL A 448 -62.57 23.22 -7.82
C VAL A 448 -62.72 22.20 -8.97
N SER A 449 -62.48 20.95 -8.69
CA SER A 449 -63.46 19.83 -8.63
C SER A 449 -62.81 18.45 -8.71
N ASP A 450 -63.30 17.58 -7.83
CA ASP A 450 -63.35 16.10 -7.74
C ASP A 450 -62.76 15.22 -8.86
N SER A 451 -61.92 14.30 -8.49
CA SER A 451 -62.22 12.82 -8.42
C SER A 451 -60.95 11.93 -8.34
N LEU A 452 -60.93 11.10 -7.36
CA LEU A 452 -60.42 9.71 -7.24
C LEU A 452 -59.28 9.19 -8.16
N HIS A 453 -58.11 8.85 -7.62
CA HIS A 453 -57.54 7.54 -7.32
C HIS A 453 -56.03 7.53 -6.98
N SER A 454 -55.72 7.15 -5.75
CA SER A 454 -54.77 6.24 -5.20
C SER A 454 -53.31 6.27 -5.67
N SER A 455 -52.42 6.74 -4.80
CA SER A 455 -51.38 6.00 -4.06
C SER A 455 -50.40 6.96 -3.35
N PRO A 456 -49.76 6.61 -2.21
CA PRO A 456 -49.47 7.55 -1.14
C PRO A 456 -48.08 8.16 -1.14
N PRO A 457 -47.92 9.40 -0.67
CA PRO A 457 -46.64 9.99 -0.36
C PRO A 457 -46.26 9.78 1.12
N LYS A 458 -44.97 9.58 1.37
CA LYS A 458 -44.36 9.49 2.68
C LYS A 458 -44.59 10.75 3.50
N LYS A 459 -45.19 10.54 4.68
CA LYS A 459 -45.50 11.56 5.67
C LYS A 459 -44.26 12.06 6.40
N TYR A 460 -44.02 13.35 6.35
CA TYR A 460 -43.41 14.09 7.46
C TYR A 460 -44.54 14.54 8.37
N LEU A 461 -44.52 14.11 9.63
CA LEU A 461 -45.42 14.56 10.65
C LEU A 461 -45.04 15.96 11.11
N ARG A 462 -45.92 16.91 10.88
CA ARG A 462 -45.93 18.19 11.61
C ARG A 462 -47.06 18.06 12.62
N LEU A 463 -46.72 18.04 13.91
CA LEU A 463 -47.70 18.23 14.98
C LEU A 463 -47.93 19.74 15.16
N SER A 464 -49.16 20.17 14.92
CA SER A 464 -49.69 21.37 15.50
C SER A 464 -50.49 20.99 16.72
N SER A 465 -50.21 21.59 17.85
CA SER A 465 -51.14 21.66 18.98
C SER A 465 -51.13 23.08 19.54
N ASP A 466 -52.25 23.75 19.36
CA ASP A 466 -52.63 24.80 20.25
C ASP A 466 -53.11 24.16 21.56
N ASP A 467 -52.48 24.59 22.63
CA ASP A 467 -53.16 24.95 23.88
C ASP A 467 -52.19 25.56 24.88
N ASN A 468 -52.56 26.75 25.34
CA ASN A 468 -51.94 27.55 26.35
C ASN A 468 -51.93 26.88 27.71
N ILE A 469 -50.71 26.69 28.30
CA ILE A 469 -50.49 26.86 29.77
C ILE A 469 -48.98 27.18 29.95
N GLY A 470 -48.66 28.29 30.57
CA GLY A 470 -47.30 28.76 30.83
C GLY A 470 -46.53 27.76 31.74
N VAL A 471 -45.45 27.24 31.21
CA VAL A 471 -44.40 26.63 31.99
C VAL A 471 -43.07 27.13 31.38
N THR A 472 -42.30 27.78 32.20
CA THR A 472 -40.93 28.21 31.93
C THR A 472 -40.10 27.05 31.42
N ASN A 473 -39.73 27.07 30.14
CA ASN A 473 -38.81 26.12 29.49
C ASN A 473 -37.41 26.26 30.07
N VAL A 474 -37.07 25.44 31.07
CA VAL A 474 -35.68 25.05 31.33
C VAL A 474 -35.31 24.02 30.26
N LYS A 475 -34.67 24.46 29.17
CA LYS A 475 -34.02 23.53 28.23
C LYS A 475 -32.99 22.77 29.05
N THR A 476 -33.21 21.48 29.28
CA THR A 476 -32.28 20.61 29.97
C THR A 476 -30.96 20.56 29.19
N GLU A 477 -29.83 20.66 29.89
CA GLU A 477 -28.45 20.63 29.31
C GLU A 477 -28.22 19.47 28.33
N ASN A 478 -28.95 18.37 28.47
CA ASN A 478 -28.86 17.21 27.61
C ASN A 478 -29.44 17.44 26.19
N SER A 479 -30.50 18.26 26.03
CA SER A 479 -31.04 18.56 24.70
C SER A 479 -30.15 19.53 23.91
N ILE A 480 -29.42 20.40 24.61
CA ILE A 480 -28.46 21.33 23.98
C ILE A 480 -27.21 20.57 23.53
N LYS A 481 -26.71 19.61 24.30
CA LYS A 481 -25.57 18.77 23.94
C LYS A 481 -25.85 17.86 22.73
N THR A 482 -27.08 17.37 22.58
CA THR A 482 -27.48 16.54 21.42
C THR A 482 -27.55 17.39 20.15
N GLU A 483 -28.10 18.61 20.21
CA GLU A 483 -28.13 19.55 19.07
C GLU A 483 -26.71 19.99 18.63
N GLU A 484 -25.81 20.22 19.58
CA GLU A 484 -24.41 20.59 19.28
C GLU A 484 -23.65 19.41 18.62
N LEU A 485 -23.89 18.17 19.02
CA LEU A 485 -23.31 16.97 18.42
C LEU A 485 -23.82 16.75 16.99
N ASP A 486 -25.12 16.83 16.74
CA ASP A 486 -25.73 16.67 15.42
C ASP A 486 -25.22 17.76 14.44
N ASN A 487 -25.11 19.03 14.92
CA ASN A 487 -24.55 20.11 14.12
C ASN A 487 -23.05 19.88 13.83
N GLY A 488 -22.31 19.31 14.77
CA GLY A 488 -20.90 18.92 14.58
C GLY A 488 -20.71 17.84 13.52
N GLU A 489 -21.60 16.86 13.47
CA GLU A 489 -21.56 15.81 12.43
C GLU A 489 -21.95 16.35 11.04
N ASP A 490 -22.97 17.24 10.97
CA ASP A 490 -23.34 17.89 9.71
C ASP A 490 -22.20 18.77 9.17
N LEU A 491 -21.50 19.49 10.06
CA LEU A 491 -20.28 20.25 9.71
C LEU A 491 -19.21 19.32 9.12
N LYS A 492 -18.88 18.23 9.82
CA LYS A 492 -17.89 17.26 9.35
C LYS A 492 -18.28 16.66 7.98
N PHE A 493 -19.54 16.34 7.80
CA PHE A 493 -20.06 15.81 6.53
C PHE A 493 -19.94 16.82 5.39
N LYS A 494 -20.32 18.10 5.62
CA LYS A 494 -20.21 19.18 4.64
C LYS A 494 -18.74 19.44 4.28
N LEU A 495 -17.84 19.51 5.28
CA LEU A 495 -16.40 19.68 5.09
C LEU A 495 -15.82 18.55 4.25
N LYS A 496 -16.11 17.30 4.61
CA LYS A 496 -15.65 16.11 3.87
C LYS A 496 -16.13 16.13 2.41
N LYS A 497 -17.37 16.52 2.17
CA LYS A 497 -17.93 16.67 0.82
C LYS A 497 -17.23 17.76 0.02
N LEU A 498 -16.95 18.90 0.65
CA LEU A 498 -16.28 20.04 0.03
C LEU A 498 -14.84 19.71 -0.33
N LEU A 499 -14.07 19.13 0.61
CA LEU A 499 -12.68 18.70 0.39
C LEU A 499 -12.61 17.62 -0.72
N ARG A 500 -13.55 16.68 -0.75
CA ARG A 500 -13.62 15.67 -1.81
C ARG A 500 -13.88 16.29 -3.19
N ASN A 501 -14.72 17.32 -3.27
CA ASN A 501 -15.00 18.04 -4.52
C ASN A 501 -13.79 18.85 -4.98
N LYS A 502 -13.06 19.49 -4.05
CA LYS A 502 -11.81 20.21 -4.35
C LYS A 502 -10.68 19.27 -4.80
N ALA A 503 -10.61 18.09 -4.22
CA ALA A 503 -9.60 17.09 -4.59
C ALA A 503 -9.73 16.58 -6.03
N ASP A 504 -10.92 16.68 -6.66
CA ASP A 504 -11.14 16.34 -8.08
C ASP A 504 -10.96 17.57 -8.97
N VAL A 505 -9.75 17.76 -9.49
CA VAL A 505 -9.35 18.91 -10.31
C VAL A 505 -10.21 19.08 -11.58
N PHE A 506 -10.76 17.98 -12.12
CA PHE A 506 -11.66 18.04 -13.27
C PHE A 506 -13.04 18.60 -12.88
N SER A 507 -13.47 18.39 -11.64
CA SER A 507 -14.76 18.91 -11.13
C SER A 507 -14.69 20.39 -10.78
N SER A 508 -13.56 20.89 -10.33
CA SER A 508 -13.36 22.28 -9.91
C SER A 508 -13.27 23.27 -11.08
N GLY A 509 -13.02 22.79 -12.31
CA GLY A 509 -12.86 23.64 -13.48
C GLY A 509 -11.54 24.40 -13.55
N ASN A 510 -10.68 24.26 -12.55
CA ASN A 510 -9.37 24.91 -12.43
C ASN A 510 -8.22 24.04 -13.01
N GLY A 511 -8.54 22.99 -13.77
CA GLY A 511 -7.52 22.14 -14.38
C GLY A 511 -6.67 22.94 -15.36
N GLU A 512 -5.42 23.21 -15.02
CA GLU A 512 -4.43 23.68 -15.99
C GLU A 512 -4.40 22.72 -17.18
N GLN A 513 -4.39 23.28 -18.35
CA GLN A 513 -4.33 22.48 -19.58
C GLN A 513 -2.95 21.82 -19.64
N ASP A 514 -2.88 20.49 -19.68
CA ASP A 514 -1.61 19.76 -19.87
C ASP A 514 -0.87 20.31 -21.10
N LYS A 515 0.23 21.04 -20.86
CA LYS A 515 1.06 21.67 -21.88
C LYS A 515 1.88 20.62 -22.63
N VAL A 516 2.25 19.51 -22.00
CA VAL A 516 3.06 18.45 -22.60
C VAL A 516 2.31 17.68 -23.68
N ARG A 517 1.05 17.33 -23.42
CA ARG A 517 0.17 16.59 -24.36
C ARG A 517 0.86 15.39 -25.00
N LEU A 518 1.12 14.36 -24.16
CA LEU A 518 1.89 13.16 -24.55
C LEU A 518 1.33 12.42 -25.80
N GLY A 519 0.03 12.53 -26.08
CA GLY A 519 -0.60 11.91 -27.27
C GLY A 519 -0.39 12.67 -28.59
N VAL A 520 0.27 13.83 -28.59
CA VAL A 520 0.45 14.71 -29.75
C VAL A 520 1.91 14.74 -30.17
N SER A 521 2.22 14.68 -31.48
CA SER A 521 3.60 14.75 -31.99
C SER A 521 4.38 15.93 -31.39
N GLY A 522 5.69 15.74 -31.12
CA GLY A 522 6.53 16.72 -30.43
C GLY A 522 6.38 16.67 -28.89
N TRP A 523 5.79 15.60 -28.34
CA TRP A 523 5.58 15.44 -26.92
C TRP A 523 6.90 15.37 -26.11
N ARG A 524 7.95 14.82 -26.72
CA ARG A 524 9.25 14.65 -26.04
C ARG A 524 9.92 16.01 -25.84
N GLU A 525 9.98 16.84 -26.85
CA GLU A 525 10.54 18.18 -26.80
C GLU A 525 9.78 19.01 -25.75
N ARG A 526 8.45 19.07 -25.83
CA ARG A 526 7.62 19.76 -24.84
C ARG A 526 7.78 19.25 -23.41
N TYR A 527 8.04 17.94 -23.24
CA TYR A 527 8.27 17.39 -21.91
C TYR A 527 9.53 17.94 -21.25
N TYR A 528 10.63 17.99 -21.99
CA TYR A 528 11.88 18.54 -21.46
C TYR A 528 11.83 20.07 -21.33
N GLU A 529 11.13 20.77 -22.21
CA GLU A 529 10.87 22.21 -22.11
C GLU A 529 10.06 22.55 -20.84
N GLU A 530 8.91 21.89 -20.62
CA GLU A 530 7.99 22.21 -19.54
C GLU A 530 8.40 21.63 -18.18
N LYS A 531 8.98 20.43 -18.16
CA LYS A 531 9.29 19.74 -16.91
C LYS A 531 10.73 19.95 -16.40
N PHE A 532 11.65 20.25 -17.30
CA PHE A 532 13.07 20.45 -16.98
C PHE A 532 13.59 21.85 -17.36
N THR A 533 12.71 22.71 -17.86
CA THR A 533 13.01 24.10 -18.23
C THR A 533 14.13 24.26 -19.26
N ALA A 534 14.30 23.27 -20.15
CA ALA A 534 15.29 23.33 -21.23
C ALA A 534 14.96 24.43 -22.24
N LYS A 535 15.92 25.30 -22.55
CA LYS A 535 15.73 26.48 -23.41
C LYS A 535 16.26 26.29 -24.82
N SER A 536 17.15 25.33 -25.04
CA SER A 536 17.73 25.01 -26.34
C SER A 536 17.77 23.50 -26.57
N VAL A 537 17.99 23.09 -27.81
CA VAL A 537 18.12 21.68 -28.20
C VAL A 537 19.37 21.05 -27.56
N GLU A 538 20.44 21.80 -27.49
CA GLU A 538 21.73 21.37 -26.87
C GLU A 538 21.55 21.17 -25.37
N GLU A 539 20.89 22.09 -24.69
CA GLU A 539 20.59 22.03 -23.26
C GLU A 539 19.66 20.85 -22.97
N MET A 540 18.62 20.65 -23.80
CA MET A 540 17.71 19.52 -23.69
C MET A 540 18.45 18.18 -23.78
N GLU A 541 19.39 18.06 -24.72
CA GLU A 541 20.16 16.84 -24.89
C GLU A 541 21.10 16.60 -23.70
N GLN A 542 21.65 17.66 -23.11
CA GLN A 542 22.50 17.58 -21.94
C GLN A 542 21.68 17.16 -20.69
N ILE A 543 20.56 17.82 -20.46
CA ILE A 543 19.63 17.48 -19.37
C ILE A 543 19.17 16.02 -19.53
N ARG A 544 18.80 15.60 -20.74
CA ARG A 544 18.38 14.22 -20.98
C ARG A 544 19.46 13.19 -20.61
N ARG A 545 20.72 13.45 -20.94
CA ARG A 545 21.84 12.56 -20.56
C ARG A 545 22.04 12.51 -19.06
N ASP A 546 21.97 13.66 -18.38
CA ASP A 546 22.12 13.71 -16.94
C ASP A 546 20.95 13.02 -16.22
N VAL A 547 19.72 13.27 -16.65
CA VAL A 547 18.52 12.59 -16.13
C VAL A 547 18.62 11.07 -16.29
N VAL A 548 19.09 10.58 -17.45
CA VAL A 548 19.31 9.15 -17.70
C VAL A 548 20.39 8.59 -16.78
N LEU A 549 21.51 9.31 -16.60
CA LEU A 549 22.58 8.92 -15.67
C LEU A 549 22.03 8.80 -14.25
N LYS A 550 21.42 9.88 -13.74
CA LYS A 550 20.90 9.94 -12.36
C LYS A 550 19.78 8.91 -12.11
N TYR A 551 18.94 8.65 -13.09
CA TYR A 551 17.90 7.62 -12.98
C TYR A 551 18.50 6.21 -12.94
N THR A 552 19.54 5.96 -13.74
CA THR A 552 20.27 4.67 -13.75
C THR A 552 21.06 4.46 -12.46
N GLU A 553 21.71 5.51 -11.95
CA GLU A 553 22.31 5.50 -10.60
C GLU A 553 21.25 5.09 -9.57
N GLY A 554 20.05 5.68 -9.62
CA GLY A 554 18.96 5.34 -8.71
C GLY A 554 18.52 3.89 -8.78
N LEU A 555 18.40 3.33 -9.97
CA LEU A 555 18.10 1.90 -10.13
C LEU A 555 19.17 1.00 -9.49
N CYS A 556 20.44 1.36 -9.65
CA CYS A 556 21.56 0.64 -9.02
C CYS A 556 21.54 0.81 -7.50
N TRP A 557 21.26 2.04 -7.01
CA TRP A 557 21.19 2.36 -5.59
C TRP A 557 20.09 1.53 -4.91
N ILE A 558 18.86 1.50 -5.48
CA ILE A 558 17.72 0.77 -4.94
C ILE A 558 18.01 -0.73 -4.91
N MET A 559 18.55 -1.27 -6.01
CA MET A 559 18.91 -2.69 -6.09
C MET A 559 19.93 -3.06 -5.02
N HIS A 560 20.94 -2.22 -4.79
CA HIS A 560 21.91 -2.44 -3.72
C HIS A 560 21.25 -2.36 -2.34
N ASN A 561 20.36 -1.38 -2.11
CA ASN A 561 19.67 -1.20 -0.84
C ASN A 561 18.81 -2.41 -0.47
N TYR A 562 18.12 -3.01 -1.43
CA TYR A 562 17.30 -4.20 -1.22
C TYR A 562 18.13 -5.43 -0.83
N TYR A 563 19.33 -5.60 -1.40
CA TYR A 563 20.12 -6.82 -1.25
C TYR A 563 21.29 -6.72 -0.27
N HIS A 564 21.81 -5.51 -0.02
CA HIS A 564 23.00 -5.28 0.82
C HIS A 564 22.84 -4.14 1.82
N GLY A 565 21.73 -3.40 1.78
CA GLY A 565 21.52 -2.19 2.56
C GLY A 565 22.11 -0.95 1.89
N VAL A 566 22.10 0.16 2.62
CA VAL A 566 22.45 1.49 2.09
C VAL A 566 23.87 1.52 1.55
N CYS A 567 24.02 1.81 0.25
CA CYS A 567 25.35 2.01 -0.38
C CYS A 567 25.81 3.47 -0.37
N SER A 568 24.89 4.40 -0.17
CA SER A 568 25.20 5.83 0.00
C SER A 568 24.10 6.50 0.80
N TRP A 569 24.47 7.13 1.91
CA TRP A 569 23.57 7.98 2.71
C TRP A 569 23.34 9.35 2.08
N LYS A 570 24.25 9.79 1.18
CA LYS A 570 24.23 11.11 0.55
C LYS A 570 23.49 11.16 -0.78
N TRP A 571 23.45 10.03 -1.48
CA TRP A 571 22.85 9.98 -2.81
C TRP A 571 21.34 10.21 -2.76
N PHE A 572 20.81 10.98 -3.72
CA PHE A 572 19.40 11.16 -4.00
C PHE A 572 19.20 11.47 -5.50
N TYR A 573 17.96 11.27 -5.99
CA TYR A 573 17.61 11.63 -7.35
C TYR A 573 17.26 13.14 -7.43
N PRO A 574 18.03 13.98 -8.17
CA PRO A 574 17.93 15.43 -8.11
C PRO A 574 16.89 16.03 -9.08
N TYR A 575 15.85 15.29 -9.44
CA TYR A 575 14.79 15.74 -10.34
C TYR A 575 13.43 15.31 -9.84
N HIS A 576 12.39 16.10 -10.22
CA HIS A 576 11.00 15.77 -9.90
C HIS A 576 10.37 14.76 -10.86
N TYR A 577 10.97 14.54 -12.04
CA TYR A 577 10.42 13.76 -13.13
C TYR A 577 11.42 12.70 -13.62
N ALA A 578 10.89 11.59 -14.12
CA ALA A 578 11.67 10.50 -14.69
C ALA A 578 11.94 10.70 -16.20
N PRO A 579 12.96 10.05 -16.78
CA PRO A 579 13.14 9.99 -18.23
C PRO A 579 12.08 9.09 -18.88
N PHE A 580 11.95 9.17 -20.20
CA PHE A 580 11.19 8.17 -20.94
C PHE A 580 11.96 6.85 -21.08
N ALA A 581 11.26 5.74 -21.21
CA ALA A 581 11.85 4.43 -21.43
C ALA A 581 12.75 4.40 -22.68
N SER A 582 12.37 5.10 -23.73
CA SER A 582 13.15 5.21 -24.96
C SER A 582 14.40 6.09 -24.87
N ASP A 583 14.55 6.88 -23.79
CA ASP A 583 15.73 7.74 -23.57
C ASP A 583 16.87 6.98 -22.88
N LEU A 584 16.59 5.87 -22.21
CA LEU A 584 17.58 5.03 -21.52
C LEU A 584 18.48 4.29 -22.52
N LYS A 585 19.53 4.94 -23.01
CA LYS A 585 20.50 4.44 -23.98
C LYS A 585 21.91 4.64 -23.53
N GLY A 586 22.81 3.74 -23.97
CA GLY A 586 24.23 3.80 -23.65
C GLY A 586 24.53 3.51 -22.17
N LEU A 587 23.66 2.73 -21.51
CA LEU A 587 23.75 2.44 -20.08
C LEU A 587 25.01 1.66 -19.73
N ASP A 588 25.50 0.83 -20.62
CA ASP A 588 26.72 0.03 -20.45
C ASP A 588 28.02 0.86 -20.41
N ARG A 589 27.94 2.16 -20.74
CA ARG A 589 29.08 3.09 -20.72
C ARG A 589 29.12 3.96 -19.48
N LEU A 590 28.09 3.86 -18.61
CA LEU A 590 28.00 4.64 -17.39
C LEU A 590 28.93 4.07 -16.33
N ASP A 591 29.74 4.91 -15.71
CA ASP A 591 30.59 4.58 -14.55
C ASP A 591 29.86 5.01 -13.27
N ILE A 592 29.20 4.08 -12.62
CA ILE A 592 28.35 4.32 -11.45
C ILE A 592 29.13 3.92 -10.20
N LYS A 593 29.38 4.89 -9.33
CA LYS A 593 30.09 4.73 -8.05
C LYS A 593 29.32 5.43 -6.94
N PHE A 594 29.29 4.83 -5.77
CA PHE A 594 28.68 5.38 -4.58
C PHE A 594 29.71 5.57 -3.48
N GLU A 595 29.63 6.71 -2.81
CA GLU A 595 30.30 6.95 -1.53
C GLU A 595 29.31 6.63 -0.41
N LEU A 596 29.72 5.81 0.55
CA LEU A 596 28.84 5.42 1.65
C LEU A 596 28.36 6.64 2.45
N GLY A 597 29.28 7.52 2.85
CA GLY A 597 28.96 8.64 3.73
C GLY A 597 28.51 8.18 5.12
N SER A 598 27.81 9.06 5.81
CA SER A 598 27.20 8.80 7.12
C SER A 598 25.74 9.26 7.14
N PRO A 599 24.85 8.63 7.96
CA PRO A 599 23.51 9.11 8.14
C PRO A 599 23.50 10.52 8.76
N PHE A 600 22.49 11.30 8.50
CA PHE A 600 22.24 12.53 9.23
C PHE A 600 21.98 12.24 10.71
N LYS A 601 22.17 13.25 11.56
CA LYS A 601 21.60 13.24 12.90
C LYS A 601 20.09 13.47 12.82
N PRO A 602 19.30 13.02 13.81
CA PRO A 602 17.85 13.19 13.80
C PRO A 602 17.36 14.63 13.51
N PHE A 603 17.93 15.65 14.15
CA PHE A 603 17.52 17.04 13.91
C PHE A 603 17.86 17.55 12.51
N ASN A 604 18.93 17.05 11.90
CA ASN A 604 19.27 17.37 10.51
C ASN A 604 18.23 16.80 9.54
N GLN A 605 17.71 15.59 9.82
CA GLN A 605 16.59 15.04 9.05
C GLN A 605 15.32 15.87 9.25
N LEU A 606 14.97 16.26 10.50
CA LEU A 606 13.79 17.08 10.77
C LEU A 606 13.84 18.39 9.95
N LEU A 607 14.98 19.10 9.98
CA LEU A 607 15.17 20.30 9.14
C LEU A 607 15.07 19.98 7.63
N SER A 608 15.46 18.79 7.19
CA SER A 608 15.40 18.43 5.77
C SER A 608 14.00 18.11 5.28
N VAL A 609 13.12 17.59 6.15
CA VAL A 609 11.83 17.01 5.72
C VAL A 609 10.60 17.74 6.23
N LEU A 610 10.68 18.53 7.32
CA LEU A 610 9.53 19.23 7.88
C LEU A 610 9.26 20.58 7.20
N PRO A 611 7.99 20.96 7.01
CA PRO A 611 7.60 22.33 6.69
C PRO A 611 7.72 23.26 7.92
N SER A 612 7.82 24.57 7.73
CA SER A 612 7.86 25.56 8.82
C SER A 612 6.66 25.47 9.76
N ALA A 613 5.50 25.05 9.29
CA ALA A 613 4.31 24.84 10.12
C ALA A 613 4.51 23.78 11.22
N SER A 614 5.43 22.83 11.03
CA SER A 614 5.77 21.78 12.01
C SER A 614 7.08 22.08 12.77
N ALA A 615 7.56 23.32 12.77
CA ALA A 615 8.80 23.73 13.45
C ALA A 615 8.74 23.48 14.96
N HIS A 616 7.53 23.46 15.56
CA HIS A 616 7.32 23.15 16.98
C HIS A 616 7.89 21.80 17.43
N ALA A 617 8.07 20.84 16.50
CA ALA A 617 8.66 19.53 16.78
C ALA A 617 10.18 19.57 17.00
N LEU A 618 10.84 20.70 16.73
CA LEU A 618 12.28 20.92 16.88
C LEU A 618 12.60 21.72 18.15
N PRO A 619 13.84 21.64 18.68
CA PRO A 619 14.35 22.55 19.68
C PRO A 619 14.24 24.02 19.26
N GLU A 620 14.09 24.93 20.23
CA GLU A 620 13.84 26.35 19.95
C GLU A 620 14.92 26.97 19.05
N CYS A 621 16.20 26.68 19.31
CA CYS A 621 17.31 27.16 18.50
C CYS A 621 17.33 26.65 17.04
N TYR A 622 16.65 25.53 16.79
CA TYR A 622 16.48 24.99 15.43
C TYR A 622 15.22 25.53 14.76
N ARG A 623 14.18 25.91 15.52
CA ARG A 623 12.94 26.54 14.98
C ARG A 623 13.25 27.84 14.26
N THR A 624 14.12 28.66 14.82
CA THR A 624 14.53 29.93 14.23
C THR A 624 15.16 29.75 12.85
N LEU A 625 15.90 28.65 12.61
CA LEU A 625 16.46 28.37 11.30
C LEU A 625 15.41 28.14 10.20
N MET A 626 14.18 27.74 10.58
CA MET A 626 13.07 27.48 9.65
C MET A 626 12.13 28.69 9.50
N THR A 627 12.07 29.56 10.51
CA THR A 627 11.03 30.60 10.62
C THR A 627 11.57 32.00 10.42
N ASP A 628 12.88 32.23 10.64
CA ASP A 628 13.53 33.50 10.43
C ASP A 628 13.76 33.72 8.92
N PRO A 629 13.23 34.82 8.33
CA PRO A 629 13.47 35.17 6.94
C PRO A 629 14.94 35.41 6.59
N ASP A 630 15.74 35.82 7.56
CA ASP A 630 17.18 36.08 7.37
C ASP A 630 18.04 34.81 7.54
N SER A 631 17.45 33.68 7.83
CA SER A 631 18.14 32.41 7.94
C SER A 631 18.83 32.01 6.63
N ALA A 632 20.06 31.52 6.71
CA ALA A 632 20.83 31.04 5.55
C ALA A 632 20.14 29.88 4.78
N ILE A 633 19.13 29.25 5.36
CA ILE A 633 18.35 28.15 4.78
C ILE A 633 16.84 28.47 4.70
N ALA A 634 16.42 29.72 4.83
CA ALA A 634 15.01 30.11 4.75
C ALA A 634 14.34 29.67 3.44
N ASP A 635 15.08 29.70 2.32
CA ASP A 635 14.61 29.26 1.01
C ASP A 635 14.25 27.75 0.94
N PHE A 636 14.69 26.94 1.91
CA PHE A 636 14.28 25.54 2.00
C PHE A 636 12.81 25.39 2.45
N TYR A 637 12.19 26.41 3.02
CA TYR A 637 10.86 26.32 3.64
C TYR A 637 9.80 27.23 2.96
N PRO A 638 9.55 27.05 1.64
CA PRO A 638 8.54 27.86 0.98
C PRO A 638 7.15 27.55 1.58
N VAL A 639 6.41 28.61 1.91
CA VAL A 639 5.02 28.51 2.37
C VAL A 639 4.10 28.20 1.19
N ASP A 640 4.35 28.86 0.05
CA ASP A 640 3.66 28.57 -1.20
C ASP A 640 4.62 27.91 -2.19
N PHE A 641 4.16 26.83 -2.78
CA PHE A 641 4.89 26.05 -3.77
C PHE A 641 3.95 25.50 -4.83
N GLU A 642 4.45 25.37 -6.05
CA GLU A 642 3.71 24.83 -7.18
C GLU A 642 3.46 23.31 -7.02
N ILE A 643 2.23 22.90 -7.31
CA ILE A 643 1.83 21.49 -7.40
C ILE A 643 1.49 21.18 -8.85
N ASP A 644 2.42 20.54 -9.57
CA ASP A 644 2.19 20.12 -10.95
C ASP A 644 1.30 18.87 -10.98
N MET A 645 0.11 19.00 -11.53
CA MET A 645 -0.82 17.89 -11.66
C MET A 645 -0.36 16.82 -12.67
N ASN A 646 0.57 17.13 -13.55
CA ASN A 646 1.16 16.20 -14.52
C ASN A 646 0.11 15.34 -15.25
N GLY A 647 -1.03 15.95 -15.62
CA GLY A 647 -2.16 15.27 -16.28
C GLY A 647 -2.97 14.34 -15.37
N LYS A 648 -2.75 14.35 -14.05
CA LYS A 648 -3.51 13.54 -13.08
C LYS A 648 -4.82 14.24 -12.68
N ARG A 649 -5.82 13.44 -12.32
CA ARG A 649 -7.16 13.92 -11.98
C ARG A 649 -7.27 14.46 -10.55
N TYR A 650 -6.63 13.77 -9.60
CA TYR A 650 -6.81 14.07 -8.18
C TYR A 650 -5.64 14.86 -7.63
N SER A 651 -5.93 15.89 -6.85
CA SER A 651 -4.93 16.77 -6.25
C SER A 651 -3.81 16.02 -5.57
N TRP A 652 -4.11 14.94 -4.82
CA TRP A 652 -3.13 14.13 -4.10
C TRP A 652 -2.12 13.39 -5.01
N GLN A 653 -2.35 13.34 -6.32
CA GLN A 653 -1.45 12.73 -7.30
C GLN A 653 -0.45 13.73 -7.91
N GLY A 654 -0.63 15.02 -7.64
CA GLY A 654 0.25 16.06 -8.16
C GLY A 654 1.65 16.00 -7.54
N ILE A 655 2.62 16.56 -8.24
CA ILE A 655 4.02 16.62 -7.84
C ILE A 655 4.30 17.98 -7.23
N ALA A 656 4.71 18.00 -5.96
CA ALA A 656 5.13 19.23 -5.28
C ALA A 656 6.52 19.63 -5.76
N LYS A 657 6.67 20.81 -6.35
CA LYS A 657 7.95 21.36 -6.82
C LYS A 657 8.63 22.11 -5.68
N LEU A 658 9.27 21.35 -4.80
CA LEU A 658 10.03 21.88 -3.67
C LEU A 658 11.52 22.02 -4.04
N PRO A 659 12.25 23.00 -3.50
CA PRO A 659 13.69 23.06 -3.64
C PRO A 659 14.34 21.85 -2.98
N PHE A 660 15.39 21.32 -3.63
CA PHE A 660 16.22 20.26 -3.05
C PHE A 660 17.12 20.84 -1.98
N VAL A 661 17.26 20.12 -0.86
CA VAL A 661 18.07 20.58 0.28
C VAL A 661 19.55 20.44 -0.05
N ASP A 662 20.31 21.53 0.03
CA ASP A 662 21.76 21.53 -0.03
C ASP A 662 22.34 21.09 1.32
N GLU A 663 23.00 19.92 1.34
CA GLU A 663 23.57 19.32 2.54
C GLU A 663 24.62 20.20 3.22
N ARG A 664 25.49 20.82 2.43
CA ARG A 664 26.58 21.63 2.96
C ARG A 664 26.02 22.87 3.67
N ARG A 665 25.13 23.63 3.01
CA ARG A 665 24.47 24.80 3.61
C ARG A 665 23.73 24.44 4.88
N LEU A 666 22.99 23.32 4.88
CA LEU A 666 22.27 22.82 6.06
C LEU A 666 23.22 22.56 7.22
N LEU A 667 24.29 21.78 7.00
CA LEU A 667 25.22 21.37 8.06
C LEU A 667 26.04 22.57 8.58
N GLU A 668 26.47 23.49 7.73
CA GLU A 668 27.16 24.74 8.12
C GLU A 668 26.26 25.59 9.01
N THR A 669 24.97 25.72 8.68
CA THR A 669 24.00 26.48 9.47
C THR A 669 23.72 25.81 10.82
N VAL A 670 23.52 24.48 10.84
CA VAL A 670 23.29 23.71 12.07
C VAL A 670 24.46 23.79 13.03
N ALA A 671 25.71 23.77 12.53
CA ALA A 671 26.91 23.84 13.38
C ALA A 671 26.96 25.12 14.27
N LEU A 672 26.25 26.17 13.88
CA LEU A 672 26.18 27.42 14.66
C LEU A 672 25.30 27.26 15.91
N VAL A 673 24.23 26.45 15.85
CA VAL A 673 23.24 26.32 16.92
C VAL A 673 23.38 25.00 17.71
N GLU A 674 24.05 24.00 17.19
CA GLU A 674 24.15 22.67 17.83
C GLU A 674 24.78 22.70 19.22
N LYS A 675 25.63 23.71 19.50
CA LYS A 675 26.30 23.88 20.82
C LYS A 675 25.36 24.36 21.93
N SER A 676 24.20 24.87 21.60
CA SER A 676 23.19 25.36 22.55
C SER A 676 22.18 24.31 22.98
N LEU A 677 22.28 23.09 22.49
CA LEU A 677 21.38 21.99 22.84
C LEU A 677 21.51 21.56 24.30
N THR A 678 20.40 21.29 24.94
CA THR A 678 20.31 20.68 26.27
C THR A 678 20.76 19.21 26.24
N THR A 679 21.06 18.63 27.41
CA THR A 679 21.47 17.23 27.51
C THR A 679 20.41 16.28 26.95
N GLU A 680 19.12 16.55 27.14
CA GLU A 680 18.02 15.75 26.60
C GLU A 680 17.94 15.88 25.07
N GLU A 681 18.09 17.07 24.54
CA GLU A 681 18.10 17.31 23.09
C GLU A 681 19.31 16.66 22.42
N ILE A 682 20.50 16.67 23.07
CA ILE A 682 21.68 15.93 22.61
C ILE A 682 21.37 14.44 22.55
N ARG A 683 20.71 13.88 23.56
CA ARG A 683 20.28 12.47 23.59
C ARG A 683 19.33 12.17 22.44
N ARG A 684 18.31 12.99 22.20
CA ARG A 684 17.36 12.83 21.08
C ARG A 684 18.03 12.97 19.70
N ASN A 685 19.11 13.74 19.63
CA ASN A 685 19.89 13.98 18.42
C ASN A 685 21.05 12.98 18.20
N SER A 686 21.17 11.97 19.06
CA SER A 686 22.23 10.97 18.96
C SER A 686 21.82 9.73 18.16
N VAL A 687 22.81 9.05 17.59
CA VAL A 687 22.67 7.76 16.93
C VAL A 687 22.90 6.66 17.93
N LEU A 688 21.95 5.74 18.09
CA LEU A 688 22.00 4.63 19.02
C LEU A 688 22.03 3.27 18.29
N PHE A 689 21.91 2.20 19.06
CA PHE A 689 21.93 0.82 18.59
C PHE A 689 20.68 0.08 19.02
N ASP A 690 20.40 -1.03 18.36
CA ASP A 690 19.31 -1.92 18.72
C ASP A 690 19.46 -2.42 20.16
N MET A 691 18.34 -2.57 20.87
CA MET A 691 18.28 -3.09 22.23
C MET A 691 17.70 -4.51 22.22
N LEU A 692 18.41 -5.44 22.85
CA LEU A 692 17.98 -6.83 23.06
C LEU A 692 17.44 -6.99 24.48
N PHE A 693 16.29 -7.62 24.62
CA PHE A 693 15.65 -7.94 25.90
C PHE A 693 15.37 -9.44 25.99
N VAL A 694 15.68 -10.04 27.12
CA VAL A 694 15.39 -11.44 27.42
C VAL A 694 15.01 -11.57 28.90
N VAL A 695 14.26 -12.61 29.24
CA VAL A 695 14.03 -12.93 30.68
C VAL A 695 15.30 -13.49 31.33
N ALA A 696 15.42 -13.33 32.60
CA ALA A 696 16.58 -13.78 33.38
C ALA A 696 16.86 -15.31 33.31
N SER A 697 15.86 -16.11 32.95
CA SER A 697 15.97 -17.55 32.72
C SER A 697 16.42 -17.95 31.31
N HIS A 698 16.47 -17.00 30.36
CA HIS A 698 16.89 -17.28 29.00
C HIS A 698 18.38 -17.60 28.92
N PRO A 699 18.85 -18.56 28.10
CA PRO A 699 20.26 -18.94 28.00
C PRO A 699 21.23 -17.78 27.73
N LEU A 700 20.82 -16.76 27.00
CA LEU A 700 21.62 -15.54 26.74
C LEU A 700 21.80 -14.66 27.99
N ALA A 701 20.96 -14.79 28.99
CA ALA A 701 21.00 -13.92 30.19
C ALA A 701 22.33 -14.02 30.94
N GLU A 702 22.93 -15.19 30.98
CA GLU A 702 24.22 -15.40 31.66
C GLU A 702 25.35 -14.69 30.92
N LEU A 703 25.36 -14.76 29.59
CA LEU A 703 26.32 -14.03 28.74
C LEU A 703 26.21 -12.51 28.97
N ILE A 704 24.99 -11.98 29.06
CA ILE A 704 24.73 -10.56 29.32
C ILE A 704 25.20 -10.16 30.72
N ARG A 705 24.93 -10.98 31.75
CA ARG A 705 25.39 -10.73 33.12
C ARG A 705 26.93 -10.73 33.24
N SER A 706 27.57 -11.70 32.62
CA SER A 706 29.02 -11.79 32.56
C SER A 706 29.63 -10.54 31.94
N LEU A 707 29.12 -10.11 30.75
CA LEU A 707 29.57 -8.91 30.07
C LEU A 707 29.38 -7.65 30.95
N ASN A 708 28.21 -7.49 31.58
CA ASN A 708 27.94 -6.36 32.46
C ASN A 708 28.84 -6.34 33.71
N SER A 709 29.14 -7.49 34.26
CA SER A 709 30.09 -7.61 35.40
C SER A 709 31.50 -7.19 35.00
N HIS A 710 31.99 -7.63 33.83
CA HIS A 710 33.30 -7.24 33.31
C HIS A 710 33.40 -5.76 32.97
N THR A 711 32.32 -5.14 32.52
CA THR A 711 32.32 -3.75 32.05
C THR A 711 31.91 -2.72 33.12
N LYS A 712 31.51 -3.15 34.30
CA LYS A 712 30.93 -2.32 35.36
C LYS A 712 31.83 -1.16 35.80
N ASN A 713 33.14 -1.40 35.88
CA ASN A 713 34.10 -0.41 36.35
C ASN A 713 34.82 0.38 35.26
N LEU A 714 34.43 0.18 34.00
CA LEU A 714 35.05 0.83 32.84
C LEU A 714 34.37 2.17 32.52
N SER A 715 35.14 3.07 31.91
CA SER A 715 34.57 4.31 31.39
C SER A 715 33.58 4.06 30.25
N SER A 716 32.77 5.06 29.91
CA SER A 716 31.81 4.96 28.81
C SER A 716 32.48 4.67 27.47
N GLU A 717 33.65 5.24 27.25
CA GLU A 717 34.42 5.07 26.01
C GLU A 717 35.02 3.66 25.91
N GLU A 718 35.59 3.13 26.99
CA GLU A 718 36.12 1.77 27.03
C GLU A 718 35.01 0.73 26.89
N ARG A 719 33.85 0.92 27.54
CA ARG A 719 32.67 0.06 27.38
C ARG A 719 32.17 -0.03 25.94
N ALA A 720 32.16 1.07 25.20
CA ALA A 720 31.69 1.12 23.81
C ALA A 720 32.53 0.26 22.86
N THR A 721 33.80 -0.03 23.22
CA THR A 721 34.70 -0.88 22.43
C THR A 721 34.52 -2.37 22.67
N ILE A 722 33.96 -2.76 23.81
CA ILE A 722 33.81 -4.17 24.22
C ILE A 722 32.50 -4.72 23.64
N LYS A 723 32.65 -5.80 22.90
CA LYS A 723 31.51 -6.56 22.36
C LYS A 723 31.79 -8.08 22.51
N GLU A 724 30.78 -8.80 22.93
CA GLU A 724 30.82 -10.26 23.05
C GLU A 724 30.04 -10.89 21.91
N LYS A 725 30.60 -11.93 21.31
CA LYS A 725 29.93 -12.64 20.21
C LYS A 725 28.83 -13.56 20.77
N ILE A 726 27.65 -13.50 20.14
CA ILE A 726 26.53 -14.40 20.46
C ILE A 726 26.84 -15.80 19.93
N ASP A 727 26.65 -16.82 20.79
CA ASP A 727 26.64 -18.22 20.38
C ASP A 727 25.26 -18.59 19.79
N PRO A 728 25.19 -18.96 18.50
CA PRO A 728 23.94 -19.40 17.88
C PRO A 728 23.25 -20.58 18.59
N GLY A 729 24.03 -21.42 19.29
CA GLY A 729 23.48 -22.54 20.07
C GLY A 729 22.69 -22.10 21.30
N LEU A 730 23.03 -20.94 21.90
CA LEU A 730 22.31 -20.37 23.06
C LEU A 730 21.19 -19.41 22.65
N SER A 731 21.11 -19.06 21.38
CA SER A 731 20.23 -17.99 20.86
C SER A 731 19.30 -18.46 19.77
N ASP A 732 19.04 -19.78 19.65
CA ASP A 732 18.19 -20.35 18.59
C ASP A 732 18.56 -19.93 17.16
N GLY A 733 19.87 -19.84 16.89
CA GLY A 733 20.42 -19.50 15.59
C GLY A 733 20.61 -18.00 15.34
N MET A 734 20.36 -17.13 16.30
CA MET A 734 20.66 -15.69 16.18
C MET A 734 22.18 -15.46 16.28
N ASN A 735 22.70 -14.72 15.33
CA ASN A 735 24.11 -14.30 15.30
C ASN A 735 24.24 -12.80 15.62
N GLY A 736 25.44 -12.35 15.89
CA GLY A 736 25.77 -10.95 16.17
C GLY A 736 26.61 -10.79 17.41
N TYR A 737 26.57 -9.59 17.96
CA TYR A 737 27.32 -9.23 19.14
C TYR A 737 26.42 -8.54 20.15
N ILE A 738 26.72 -8.70 21.43
CA ILE A 738 26.14 -7.90 22.51
C ILE A 738 27.19 -6.95 23.08
N ALA A 739 26.73 -5.79 23.53
CA ALA A 739 27.53 -4.81 24.27
C ALA A 739 26.76 -4.31 25.48
N SER A 740 27.46 -3.80 26.49
CA SER A 740 26.82 -3.27 27.69
C SER A 740 26.04 -1.99 27.40
N CYS A 741 24.82 -1.86 27.91
CA CYS A 741 24.00 -0.66 27.80
C CYS A 741 24.39 0.48 28.74
N GLY A 742 25.39 0.30 29.59
CA GLY A 742 25.99 1.37 30.42
C GLY A 742 25.20 1.79 31.65
N GLY A 743 24.04 1.21 31.90
CA GLY A 743 23.20 1.43 33.08
C GLY A 743 22.95 0.14 33.84
N ASP A 744 21.94 0.13 34.71
CA ASP A 744 21.43 -1.10 35.30
C ASP A 744 20.74 -1.90 34.19
N SER A 745 21.37 -3.01 33.79
CA SER A 745 20.86 -3.90 32.74
C SER A 745 19.69 -4.76 33.24
N GLN A 746 19.46 -4.82 34.53
CA GLN A 746 18.35 -5.52 35.17
C GLN A 746 17.84 -4.68 36.35
N PRO A 747 17.16 -3.56 36.11
CA PRO A 747 16.57 -2.76 37.18
C PRO A 747 15.54 -3.62 37.94
N LEU A 748 15.54 -3.59 39.29
CA LEU A 748 14.56 -4.32 40.10
C LEU A 748 13.13 -3.82 39.92
N CYS A 749 12.98 -2.53 39.62
CA CYS A 749 11.72 -1.89 39.37
C CYS A 749 11.84 -1.07 38.05
N PHE A 750 10.84 -1.11 37.20
CA PHE A 750 10.74 -0.29 36.02
C PHE A 750 9.46 0.53 36.11
N SER A 751 9.61 1.86 36.28
CA SER A 751 8.46 2.76 36.44
C SER A 751 7.68 2.97 35.14
N SER A 752 6.36 3.02 35.28
CA SER A 752 5.46 3.28 34.14
C SER A 752 5.60 4.72 33.63
N PRO A 753 5.84 4.91 32.32
CA PRO A 753 5.75 6.22 31.67
C PRO A 753 4.32 6.55 31.22
N VAL A 754 3.38 5.63 31.44
CA VAL A 754 2.00 5.73 30.96
C VAL A 754 1.09 5.92 32.17
N GLU A 755 0.39 7.05 32.23
CA GLU A 755 -0.52 7.40 33.30
C GLU A 755 -1.62 6.33 33.47
N GLY A 756 -1.82 5.85 34.67
CA GLY A 756 -2.82 4.82 35.00
C GLY A 756 -2.35 3.38 34.82
N MET A 757 -1.09 3.14 34.42
CA MET A 757 -0.49 1.81 34.39
C MET A 757 0.48 1.59 35.59
N GLU A 758 0.52 0.35 36.11
CA GLU A 758 1.31 0.01 37.26
C GLU A 758 2.81 -0.15 36.95
N ASP A 759 3.68 0.16 37.92
CA ASP A 759 5.11 -0.09 37.82
C ASP A 759 5.40 -1.59 37.74
N VAL A 760 6.40 -1.98 36.99
CA VAL A 760 6.89 -3.37 36.96
C VAL A 760 7.77 -3.62 38.20
N LEU A 761 7.23 -4.31 39.17
CA LEU A 761 7.95 -4.71 40.38
C LEU A 761 8.57 -6.10 40.19
N ALA A 762 9.71 -6.36 40.88
CA ALA A 762 10.46 -7.62 40.78
C ALA A 762 10.78 -8.04 39.32
N ASN A 763 11.26 -7.10 38.55
CA ASN A 763 11.56 -7.26 37.13
C ASN A 763 12.60 -8.37 36.89
N GLN A 764 12.24 -9.32 35.99
CA GLN A 764 13.09 -10.42 35.54
C GLN A 764 13.71 -10.20 34.16
N VAL A 765 13.55 -9.02 33.57
CA VAL A 765 14.05 -8.73 32.23
C VAL A 765 15.46 -8.16 32.30
N ILE A 766 16.32 -8.72 31.45
CA ILE A 766 17.70 -8.28 31.26
C ILE A 766 17.83 -7.67 29.85
N CYS A 767 18.57 -6.57 29.73
CA CYS A 767 18.80 -5.93 28.45
C CYS A 767 20.29 -5.75 28.11
N ALA A 768 20.60 -5.71 26.81
CA ALA A 768 21.91 -5.40 26.26
C ALA A 768 21.76 -4.65 24.92
N ILE A 769 22.80 -3.96 24.50
CA ILE A 769 22.90 -3.46 23.12
C ILE A 769 23.14 -4.65 22.20
N TYR A 770 22.35 -4.75 21.12
CA TYR A 770 22.54 -5.72 20.05
C TYR A 770 23.23 -5.07 18.85
N LYS A 771 24.21 -5.73 18.30
CA LYS A 771 24.90 -5.32 17.07
C LYS A 771 24.82 -6.46 16.06
N LEU A 772 24.40 -6.15 14.84
CA LEU A 772 24.35 -7.11 13.75
C LEU A 772 25.70 -7.79 13.51
N PRO A 773 25.72 -9.06 13.09
CA PRO A 773 26.96 -9.71 12.67
C PRO A 773 27.53 -8.99 11.45
N GLU A 774 28.86 -9.09 11.27
CA GLU A 774 29.51 -8.52 10.11
C GLU A 774 28.99 -9.16 8.83
N ASP A 775 28.66 -8.34 7.83
CA ASP A 775 28.24 -8.86 6.53
C ASP A 775 29.44 -9.57 5.89
N ILE A 776 29.35 -10.88 5.72
CA ILE A 776 30.39 -11.66 5.05
C ILE A 776 30.31 -11.36 3.55
N ARG A 777 30.91 -10.23 3.15
CA ARG A 777 30.99 -9.79 1.75
C ARG A 777 31.78 -10.81 0.96
N GLY A 778 31.14 -11.52 0.08
CA GLY A 778 31.77 -12.40 -0.90
C GLY A 778 31.43 -13.88 -0.84
N SER A 779 30.63 -14.37 0.09
CA SER A 779 30.01 -15.66 -0.12
C SER A 779 28.91 -15.50 -1.17
N GLU A 780 29.13 -16.04 -2.36
CA GLU A 780 28.04 -16.31 -3.30
C GLU A 780 26.89 -16.88 -2.48
N ILE A 781 25.73 -16.23 -2.53
CA ILE A 781 24.51 -16.75 -1.91
C ILE A 781 24.35 -18.14 -2.48
N THR A 782 24.72 -19.17 -1.69
CA THR A 782 24.60 -20.55 -2.12
C THR A 782 23.11 -20.86 -2.20
N HIS A 783 22.58 -20.83 -3.41
CA HIS A 783 21.17 -21.04 -3.73
C HIS A 783 20.60 -22.41 -3.32
N GLN A 784 21.36 -23.25 -2.66
CA GLN A 784 20.92 -24.56 -2.14
C GLN A 784 21.55 -24.83 -0.78
N ILE A 785 20.80 -24.54 0.28
CA ILE A 785 21.16 -24.96 1.63
C ILE A 785 20.70 -26.42 1.80
N PRO A 786 21.58 -27.38 2.17
CA PRO A 786 21.29 -28.81 2.12
C PRO A 786 20.11 -29.32 2.96
N SER A 787 19.66 -28.54 3.96
CA SER A 787 18.58 -28.95 4.87
C SER A 787 17.25 -28.24 4.64
N LEU A 788 17.10 -27.53 3.54
CA LEU A 788 15.90 -26.74 3.24
C LEU A 788 14.70 -27.63 2.85
N VAL A 789 13.62 -27.51 3.60
CA VAL A 789 12.34 -28.16 3.32
C VAL A 789 11.49 -27.25 2.45
N ILE A 790 11.29 -27.63 1.20
CA ILE A 790 10.46 -26.83 0.28
C ILE A 790 8.99 -27.17 0.51
N PRO A 791 8.11 -26.19 0.73
CA PRO A 791 6.66 -26.40 0.85
C PRO A 791 6.09 -27.17 -0.34
N LYS A 792 5.06 -27.97 -0.10
CA LYS A 792 4.34 -28.68 -1.19
C LYS A 792 3.74 -27.65 -2.15
N LYS A 793 3.84 -27.89 -3.45
CA LYS A 793 3.29 -26.98 -4.47
C LYS A 793 1.76 -26.88 -4.34
N THR A 794 1.29 -25.67 -4.30
CA THR A 794 -0.14 -25.33 -4.10
C THR A 794 -0.85 -25.03 -5.42
N ILE A 795 -0.13 -24.47 -6.41
CA ILE A 795 -0.70 -23.95 -7.65
C ILE A 795 -0.84 -25.03 -8.70
N ASN A 796 -2.02 -25.09 -9.33
CA ASN A 796 -2.29 -25.90 -10.52
C ASN A 796 -2.38 -25.00 -11.77
N LEU A 797 -2.21 -25.60 -12.97
CA LEU A 797 -2.29 -24.86 -14.23
C LEU A 797 -3.62 -24.12 -14.45
N VAL A 798 -4.70 -24.58 -13.83
CA VAL A 798 -6.02 -23.93 -13.89
C VAL A 798 -6.11 -22.65 -13.06
N ASP A 799 -5.21 -22.47 -12.10
CA ASP A 799 -5.15 -21.31 -11.22
C ASP A 799 -4.37 -20.14 -11.86
N LEU A 800 -3.69 -20.42 -12.97
CA LEU A 800 -2.92 -19.43 -13.71
C LEU A 800 -3.83 -18.60 -14.61
N LYS A 801 -3.76 -17.28 -14.51
CA LYS A 801 -4.41 -16.40 -15.49
C LYS A 801 -3.63 -16.42 -16.80
N GLY A 802 -4.33 -16.70 -17.90
CA GLY A 802 -3.77 -16.61 -19.23
C GLY A 802 -3.27 -15.21 -19.57
N GLU A 803 -2.39 -15.10 -20.57
CA GLU A 803 -1.97 -13.78 -21.11
C GLU A 803 -3.19 -13.06 -21.68
N GLY A 804 -3.54 -11.91 -21.09
CA GLY A 804 -4.54 -11.00 -21.60
C GLY A 804 -3.98 -10.10 -22.71
N LEU A 805 -4.87 -9.43 -23.44
CA LEU A 805 -4.46 -8.36 -24.34
C LEU A 805 -3.83 -7.23 -23.53
N LEU A 806 -2.71 -6.70 -23.99
CA LEU A 806 -2.07 -5.55 -23.37
C LEU A 806 -3.01 -4.34 -23.44
N TRP A 807 -2.98 -3.51 -22.41
CA TRP A 807 -3.89 -2.35 -22.30
C TRP A 807 -3.93 -1.47 -23.55
N HIS A 808 -2.79 -1.20 -24.18
CA HIS A 808 -2.69 -0.37 -25.39
C HIS A 808 -3.16 -1.09 -26.67
N GLU A 809 -3.36 -2.40 -26.66
CA GLU A 809 -3.87 -3.22 -27.77
C GLU A 809 -5.38 -3.45 -27.70
N ASP A 810 -5.97 -3.27 -26.52
CA ASP A 810 -7.39 -3.42 -26.31
C ASP A 810 -8.14 -2.31 -27.07
N GLY A 811 -8.47 -2.65 -28.31
CA GLY A 811 -9.29 -1.78 -29.17
C GLY A 811 -10.71 -1.74 -28.59
N ASP A 812 -11.30 -0.59 -28.57
CA ASP A 812 -12.63 -0.10 -28.18
C ASP A 812 -13.85 -1.04 -28.25
N LYS A 813 -13.68 -2.30 -28.30
CA LYS A 813 -14.76 -3.22 -27.98
C LYS A 813 -15.04 -3.02 -26.50
N ARG A 814 -16.13 -2.28 -26.18
CA ARG A 814 -16.74 -2.37 -24.86
C ARG A 814 -16.59 -3.82 -24.46
N ARG A 815 -15.71 -4.11 -23.48
CA ARG A 815 -15.86 -5.35 -22.73
C ARG A 815 -17.32 -5.29 -22.31
N ALA A 816 -18.16 -6.12 -22.91
CA ALA A 816 -19.39 -6.48 -22.27
C ALA A 816 -18.96 -6.76 -20.83
N PRO A 817 -19.50 -6.10 -19.80
CA PRO A 817 -19.14 -6.38 -18.43
C PRO A 817 -19.10 -7.88 -18.40
N ALA A 818 -17.95 -8.47 -17.99
CA ALA A 818 -17.77 -9.91 -18.01
C ALA A 818 -19.10 -10.40 -17.50
N ARG A 819 -19.86 -11.11 -18.33
CA ARG A 819 -21.12 -11.65 -17.87
C ARG A 819 -20.68 -12.37 -16.63
N ILE A 820 -20.95 -11.76 -15.49
CA ILE A 820 -21.03 -12.48 -14.24
C ILE A 820 -22.02 -13.55 -14.64
N ILE A 821 -21.50 -14.72 -14.97
CA ILE A 821 -22.32 -15.91 -15.06
C ILE A 821 -22.90 -15.90 -13.66
N LYS A 822 -24.12 -15.41 -13.56
CA LYS A 822 -24.95 -15.56 -12.37
C LYS A 822 -25.16 -17.07 -12.28
N THR A 823 -24.15 -17.77 -11.79
CA THR A 823 -24.31 -19.07 -11.19
C THR A 823 -25.35 -18.81 -10.13
N LYS A 824 -26.48 -19.47 -10.28
CA LYS A 824 -27.63 -19.41 -9.37
C LYS A 824 -27.08 -19.27 -7.96
N ARG A 825 -27.35 -18.12 -7.33
CA ARG A 825 -27.02 -17.89 -5.93
C ARG A 825 -27.74 -18.93 -5.11
N TYR A 826 -27.03 -19.92 -4.69
CA TYR A 826 -27.38 -20.64 -3.47
C TYR A 826 -26.93 -19.70 -2.37
N ASN A 827 -27.86 -19.15 -1.62
CA ASN A 827 -27.64 -18.39 -0.42
C ASN A 827 -27.44 -19.38 0.72
N PRO A 828 -26.24 -19.52 1.26
CA PRO A 828 -26.08 -19.72 2.68
C PRO A 828 -25.61 -18.38 3.27
N GLU A 829 -26.26 -18.02 4.35
CA GLU A 829 -25.91 -16.92 5.22
C GLU A 829 -24.41 -16.96 5.52
N GLY A 830 -23.72 -15.84 5.33
CA GLY A 830 -22.37 -15.61 5.84
C GLY A 830 -21.19 -15.74 4.89
N SER A 831 -21.36 -15.73 3.56
CA SER A 831 -20.20 -15.76 2.66
C SER A 831 -19.85 -14.37 2.13
N ILE A 832 -18.79 -13.82 2.66
CA ILE A 832 -18.08 -12.69 2.10
C ILE A 832 -17.18 -13.23 0.98
N SER A 833 -17.25 -12.57 -0.17
CA SER A 833 -16.41 -12.69 -1.35
C SER A 833 -16.23 -14.05 -2.01
N GLY A 834 -16.65 -14.03 -3.24
CA GLY A 834 -16.19 -14.83 -4.37
C GLY A 834 -15.78 -16.27 -4.14
N ASP A 835 -16.62 -17.15 -4.63
CA ASP A 835 -16.52 -18.61 -4.83
C ASP A 835 -15.10 -19.15 -5.19
N ARG A 836 -14.15 -18.27 -5.52
CA ARG A 836 -12.76 -18.63 -5.85
C ARG A 836 -11.83 -18.58 -4.63
N LEU A 837 -12.01 -17.61 -3.73
CA LEU A 837 -11.18 -17.49 -2.52
C LEU A 837 -11.52 -18.62 -1.54
N GLY A 838 -12.83 -18.89 -1.34
CA GLY A 838 -13.29 -20.00 -0.52
C GLY A 838 -12.82 -21.38 -1.03
N LYS A 839 -12.84 -21.61 -2.35
CA LYS A 839 -12.32 -22.86 -2.94
C LYS A 839 -10.82 -22.99 -2.84
N ALA A 840 -10.11 -21.89 -2.85
CA ALA A 840 -8.65 -21.86 -2.73
C ALA A 840 -8.23 -22.10 -1.27
N ALA A 841 -8.85 -21.40 -0.32
CA ALA A 841 -8.66 -21.63 1.11
C ALA A 841 -9.06 -23.05 1.51
N HIS A 842 -10.19 -23.55 1.02
CA HIS A 842 -10.63 -24.94 1.25
C HIS A 842 -9.65 -25.99 0.70
N ARG A 843 -9.04 -25.75 -0.48
CA ARG A 843 -7.98 -26.61 -1.00
C ARG A 843 -6.73 -26.59 -0.12
N LEU A 844 -6.32 -25.41 0.35
CA LEU A 844 -5.17 -25.26 1.24
C LEU A 844 -5.40 -26.01 2.55
N VAL A 845 -6.56 -25.79 3.18
CA VAL A 845 -6.96 -26.50 4.42
C VAL A 845 -7.02 -28.01 4.20
N LEU A 846 -7.63 -28.50 3.11
CA LEU A 846 -7.65 -29.93 2.80
C LEU A 846 -6.26 -30.52 2.56
N GLN A 847 -5.34 -29.76 1.96
CA GLN A 847 -3.95 -30.18 1.78
C GLN A 847 -3.20 -30.22 3.11
N THR A 848 -3.49 -29.30 4.03
CA THR A 848 -2.88 -29.27 5.37
C THR A 848 -3.43 -30.38 6.27
N VAL A 849 -4.75 -30.62 6.23
CA VAL A 849 -5.44 -31.65 7.03
C VAL A 849 -5.09 -33.07 6.54
N ASN A 850 -4.92 -33.28 5.24
CA ASN A 850 -4.53 -34.57 4.67
C ASN A 850 -3.02 -34.87 4.74
N ALA A 851 -2.23 -33.94 5.26
CA ALA A 851 -0.81 -34.16 5.56
C ALA A 851 -0.63 -34.75 6.98
N GLN A 852 -1.30 -35.89 7.25
CA GLN A 852 -0.87 -36.70 8.38
C GLN A 852 0.49 -37.33 8.02
N PRO A 853 1.46 -37.41 8.96
CA PRO A 853 2.75 -38.01 8.68
C PRO A 853 2.53 -39.49 8.44
N ASP A 854 2.88 -39.96 7.25
CA ASP A 854 3.06 -41.37 6.99
C ASP A 854 4.12 -41.91 7.96
N ASN A 855 3.72 -42.88 8.77
CA ASN A 855 4.60 -43.65 9.64
C ASN A 855 5.71 -44.27 8.81
N ALA A 856 6.87 -43.65 8.78
CA ALA A 856 8.09 -44.29 8.34
C ALA A 856 8.57 -45.24 9.44
N HIS A 857 8.41 -46.52 9.22
CA HIS A 857 9.11 -47.58 9.98
C HIS A 857 10.61 -47.34 9.87
N ILE A 858 11.21 -46.88 10.96
CA ILE A 858 12.67 -46.98 11.16
C ILE A 858 12.92 -48.11 12.16
N ASN A 859 13.38 -49.24 11.63
CA ASN A 859 14.06 -50.26 12.39
C ASN A 859 15.38 -49.67 12.87
N THR A 860 15.54 -49.55 14.17
CA THR A 860 16.85 -49.45 14.81
C THR A 860 16.81 -50.27 16.08
N GLU A 861 17.69 -51.24 16.12
CA GLU A 861 17.99 -52.11 17.28
C GLU A 861 18.51 -51.28 18.48
N PRO A 862 18.33 -51.79 19.72
CA PRO A 862 18.70 -51.08 20.91
C PRO A 862 20.13 -51.35 21.36
N ALA A 863 20.87 -50.30 21.64
CA ALA A 863 22.12 -50.41 22.42
C ALA A 863 21.89 -50.12 23.91
N LEU A 864 22.40 -51.00 24.70
CA LEU A 864 22.30 -51.17 26.14
C LEU A 864 22.88 -50.01 26.97
N CYS A 865 22.14 -49.61 27.98
CA CYS A 865 22.37 -49.35 29.41
C CYS A 865 23.62 -48.59 29.92
N PRO A 866 23.66 -48.06 31.21
CA PRO A 866 23.04 -48.63 32.39
C PRO A 866 22.44 -47.62 33.48
N ASN A 867 21.51 -48.20 34.20
CA ASN A 867 21.03 -47.96 35.56
C ASN A 867 21.56 -46.82 36.43
N THR A 868 20.62 -46.07 37.05
CA THR A 868 20.62 -45.92 38.49
C THR A 868 19.18 -45.81 39.01
N VAL A 869 18.95 -46.59 40.03
CA VAL A 869 17.77 -46.83 40.84
C VAL A 869 17.57 -45.63 41.80
N PHE A 870 16.33 -45.15 41.99
CA PHE A 870 15.80 -44.82 43.32
C PHE A 870 14.29 -45.05 43.39
N GLN A 871 13.91 -45.71 44.49
CA GLN A 871 12.60 -46.26 44.83
C GLN A 871 11.65 -45.21 45.41
N ASN A 872 10.35 -45.48 45.16
CA ASN A 872 9.20 -45.50 46.10
C ASN A 872 8.72 -44.23 46.78
N GLN A 873 7.45 -43.87 46.60
CA GLN A 873 6.38 -44.36 47.53
C GLN A 873 4.99 -44.06 46.99
N ARG A 874 4.10 -45.04 47.16
CA ARG A 874 2.67 -45.03 46.91
C ARG A 874 1.90 -44.13 47.88
N ALA A 875 0.87 -43.48 47.43
CA ALA A 875 -0.38 -43.40 48.18
C ALA A 875 -1.53 -43.34 47.19
N SER A 876 -2.40 -44.29 47.36
CA SER A 876 -3.69 -44.50 46.69
C SER A 876 -4.76 -43.64 47.37
N GLU A 877 -5.58 -42.97 46.61
CA GLU A 877 -6.96 -42.75 47.02
C GLU A 877 -7.93 -42.80 45.84
N LYS A 878 -9.11 -43.35 46.17
CA LYS A 878 -10.11 -43.92 45.30
C LYS A 878 -11.06 -42.89 44.73
N ILE A 879 -11.45 -43.12 43.46
CA ILE A 879 -12.57 -42.54 42.73
C ILE A 879 -13.90 -43.14 43.17
N PRO A 880 -15.02 -42.46 43.14
CA PRO A 880 -16.29 -43.07 42.77
C PRO A 880 -16.74 -42.62 41.42
N ALA A 881 -17.19 -43.63 40.68
CA ALA A 881 -17.83 -43.52 39.38
C ALA A 881 -19.22 -42.83 39.47
N PHE A 882 -19.54 -42.09 38.45
CA PHE A 882 -20.94 -41.77 38.11
C PHE A 882 -21.26 -42.15 36.69
N GLU A 883 -22.48 -42.67 36.55
CA GLU A 883 -23.02 -43.44 35.44
C GLU A 883 -23.26 -42.67 34.15
N GLU A 884 -23.08 -43.39 33.04
CA GLU A 884 -23.57 -43.05 31.71
C GLU A 884 -25.11 -42.96 31.66
N ASN A 885 -25.65 -41.89 31.07
CA ASN A 885 -27.00 -41.89 30.51
C ASN A 885 -26.93 -41.69 28.99
N LYS A 886 -27.19 -42.82 28.29
CA LYS A 886 -27.49 -42.90 26.87
C LYS A 886 -28.81 -42.19 26.56
N ILE A 887 -28.78 -41.25 25.63
CA ILE A 887 -29.97 -40.85 24.87
C ILE A 887 -29.76 -41.26 23.44
N GLN A 888 -30.54 -42.26 23.04
CA GLN A 888 -30.77 -42.73 21.68
C GLN A 888 -31.56 -41.71 20.88
N TRP A 889 -31.03 -41.31 19.71
CA TRP A 889 -31.87 -40.73 18.66
C TRP A 889 -32.05 -41.73 17.54
N VAL A 890 -33.35 -42.06 17.30
CA VAL A 890 -33.85 -42.97 16.31
C VAL A 890 -33.89 -42.29 14.93
N SER A 891 -33.30 -42.95 13.93
CA SER A 891 -33.51 -42.61 12.53
C SER A 891 -34.72 -43.35 11.97
N PRO A 892 -35.48 -42.77 11.08
CA PRO A 892 -36.38 -43.57 10.24
C PRO A 892 -35.70 -43.93 8.93
N GLN A 893 -35.52 -45.19 8.72
CA GLN A 893 -35.23 -45.83 7.42
C GLN A 893 -36.48 -45.75 6.52
N SER A 894 -36.29 -45.42 5.25
CA SER A 894 -37.14 -45.89 4.19
C SER A 894 -36.30 -46.55 3.09
N GLN A 895 -36.52 -47.83 2.94
CA GLN A 895 -36.02 -48.75 1.92
C GLN A 895 -36.55 -48.35 0.54
N ILE A 896 -35.72 -48.40 -0.48
CA ILE A 896 -36.10 -48.87 -1.82
C ILE A 896 -34.89 -49.50 -2.46
N THR A 897 -35.07 -50.77 -2.86
CA THR A 897 -34.11 -51.71 -3.47
C THR A 897 -33.78 -51.41 -4.94
N PRO A 898 -32.69 -52.00 -5.48
CA PRO A 898 -32.15 -51.64 -6.79
C PRO A 898 -32.69 -52.53 -7.93
N LYS A 899 -32.87 -51.94 -9.09
CA LYS A 899 -33.01 -52.69 -10.34
C LYS A 899 -31.79 -52.53 -11.23
N LYS A 900 -31.15 -53.70 -11.50
CA LYS A 900 -30.19 -53.95 -12.56
C LYS A 900 -30.79 -53.72 -13.93
N MET A 901 -30.00 -53.12 -14.86
CA MET A 901 -29.99 -53.50 -16.27
C MET A 901 -28.68 -52.99 -16.93
N LYS A 902 -27.88 -53.92 -17.27
CA LYS A 902 -27.27 -54.39 -18.54
C LYS A 902 -26.75 -53.32 -19.51
N SER A 903 -25.44 -53.46 -19.76
CA SER A 903 -24.71 -52.96 -20.91
C SER A 903 -25.15 -53.65 -22.23
N PRO A 904 -24.82 -53.04 -23.38
CA PRO A 904 -24.07 -53.82 -24.37
C PRO A 904 -22.86 -53.08 -24.93
N GLN A 905 -21.85 -53.92 -25.13
CA GLN A 905 -20.68 -53.74 -25.96
C GLN A 905 -21.06 -53.58 -27.44
N SER A 906 -20.28 -52.77 -28.19
CA SER A 906 -19.90 -53.19 -29.52
C SER A 906 -18.56 -52.51 -29.89
N GLN A 907 -17.66 -53.42 -30.21
CA GLN A 907 -16.41 -53.27 -30.91
C GLN A 907 -16.56 -52.61 -32.28
N ASN A 908 -15.54 -51.88 -32.73
CA ASN A 908 -14.85 -52.18 -33.98
C ASN A 908 -13.59 -51.34 -34.14
N THR A 909 -12.51 -52.02 -34.05
CA THR A 909 -11.26 -52.12 -34.83
C THR A 909 -11.29 -51.50 -36.21
N TRP A 910 -10.17 -50.87 -36.59
CA TRP A 910 -9.30 -51.04 -37.76
C TRP A 910 -8.07 -50.15 -37.68
N LYS A 911 -6.89 -50.67 -37.40
CA LYS A 911 -5.65 -51.02 -38.11
C LYS A 911 -5.00 -49.88 -38.90
N LYS A 912 -3.79 -49.55 -38.40
CA LYS A 912 -2.43 -49.52 -39.00
C LYS A 912 -2.25 -49.29 -40.49
N LYS A 913 -1.26 -48.35 -40.80
CA LYS A 913 0.00 -48.58 -41.56
C LYS A 913 0.79 -47.30 -41.57
N ARG A 914 1.96 -47.28 -41.03
CA ARG A 914 3.38 -47.30 -41.43
C ARG A 914 3.68 -46.87 -42.85
N SER A 915 4.64 -45.90 -43.00
CA SER A 915 5.97 -45.93 -43.59
C SER A 915 6.48 -44.50 -43.78
N SER A 916 7.57 -44.08 -43.21
CA SER A 916 8.99 -44.13 -43.41
C SER A 916 9.44 -43.77 -44.86
N LYS A 917 10.25 -42.68 -44.98
CA LYS A 917 11.53 -42.45 -45.64
C LYS A 917 11.64 -40.96 -45.97
N ARG A 918 12.61 -40.26 -45.53
CA ARG A 918 14.06 -40.09 -45.66
C ARG A 918 14.50 -39.47 -47.03
N LEU A 919 15.39 -38.50 -46.80
CA LEU A 919 16.46 -37.93 -47.61
C LEU A 919 16.10 -36.69 -48.47
N GLU A 920 16.71 -35.65 -48.10
CA GLU A 920 18.01 -35.02 -48.52
C GLU A 920 17.95 -34.30 -49.85
N ASP A 921 18.32 -33.08 -49.73
CA ASP A 921 19.39 -32.32 -50.36
C ASP A 921 19.07 -31.31 -51.46
N LEU A 922 19.74 -30.20 -51.27
CA LEU A 922 20.43 -29.30 -52.21
C LEU A 922 19.74 -28.02 -52.74
N LYS A 923 20.20 -26.99 -52.10
CA LYS A 923 20.92 -25.81 -52.65
C LYS A 923 20.33 -25.04 -53.87
N LYS A 924 20.26 -23.76 -53.65
CA LYS A 924 20.75 -22.65 -54.53
C LYS A 924 19.76 -21.90 -55.41
N LYS A 925 19.82 -20.59 -55.14
CA LYS A 925 19.83 -19.44 -56.08
C LYS A 925 18.51 -18.80 -56.56
N ASN A 926 18.36 -17.58 -56.12
CA ASN A 926 17.72 -16.46 -56.84
C ASN A 926 18.27 -16.30 -58.26
N PRO A 927 17.70 -15.53 -59.19
CA PRO A 927 16.93 -14.33 -59.08
C PRO A 927 15.87 -14.00 -60.17
N LEU A 928 15.09 -12.91 -59.93
CA LEU A 928 14.57 -11.93 -60.89
C LEU A 928 13.67 -12.33 -62.05
N SER A 929 12.47 -11.77 -62.14
CA SER A 929 12.06 -10.77 -63.18
C SER A 929 10.61 -10.92 -63.68
N VAL A 930 9.89 -9.79 -63.64
CA VAL A 930 9.08 -9.23 -64.73
C VAL A 930 7.73 -9.84 -65.11
N ILE A 931 6.70 -9.00 -64.95
CA ILE A 931 5.36 -8.87 -65.54
C ILE A 931 5.29 -9.27 -67.06
N PRO A 932 4.16 -9.69 -67.71
CA PRO A 932 2.96 -8.86 -67.86
C PRO A 932 1.57 -9.54 -68.06
N LEU A 933 0.55 -8.75 -67.88
CA LEU A 933 -0.78 -8.65 -68.55
C LEU A 933 -1.21 -9.71 -69.56
N LYS A 934 -2.51 -10.10 -69.43
CA LYS A 934 -3.47 -10.02 -70.58
C LYS A 934 -4.94 -10.28 -70.19
N MET A 935 -5.76 -9.43 -70.80
CA MET A 935 -7.23 -9.37 -70.88
C MET A 935 -7.84 -10.58 -71.62
N LYS A 936 -9.15 -10.82 -71.41
CA LYS A 936 -10.26 -10.81 -72.39
C LYS A 936 -11.52 -11.44 -71.85
N LYS A 937 -12.62 -10.65 -71.83
CA LYS A 937 -13.82 -10.54 -72.71
C LYS A 937 -14.85 -11.67 -72.52
N SER A 938 -16.00 -11.37 -71.98
CA SER A 938 -17.32 -11.08 -72.59
C SER A 938 -18.22 -12.27 -72.84
N LYS A 939 -19.48 -12.18 -72.35
CA LYS A 939 -20.75 -12.27 -73.08
C LYS A 939 -21.96 -12.34 -72.18
N THR A 940 -22.85 -11.42 -72.33
CA THR A 940 -24.29 -11.47 -72.05
C THR A 940 -25.02 -12.36 -73.02
N PRO A 941 -26.28 -12.81 -72.87
CA PRO A 941 -27.46 -11.94 -72.75
C PRO A 941 -28.70 -12.46 -71.97
N ARG A 942 -29.64 -11.51 -71.73
CA ARG A 942 -31.10 -11.53 -71.63
C ARG A 942 -31.79 -12.62 -70.82
N GLY A 943 -32.71 -12.38 -69.89
CA GLY A 943 -33.78 -11.38 -69.74
C GLY A 943 -34.92 -12.04 -69.05
N LYS A 944 -35.57 -11.41 -68.10
CA LYS A 944 -37.02 -11.26 -67.90
C LYS A 944 -37.30 -10.64 -66.51
N LYS A 945 -38.20 -9.67 -66.59
CA LYS A 945 -38.78 -8.87 -65.50
C LYS A 945 -39.45 -9.73 -64.40
N LYS A 946 -39.26 -9.33 -63.12
CA LYS A 946 -40.37 -9.14 -62.19
C LYS A 946 -39.92 -8.24 -61.00
N GLU A 947 -40.87 -7.50 -60.51
CA GLU A 947 -40.77 -6.32 -59.69
C GLU A 947 -40.33 -6.55 -58.23
N ASN A 948 -39.72 -5.48 -57.73
CA ASN A 948 -39.75 -4.97 -56.33
C ASN A 948 -39.28 -5.84 -55.17
N GLN A 949 -38.06 -5.57 -54.76
CA GLN A 949 -37.73 -5.15 -53.37
C GLN A 949 -36.24 -4.78 -53.34
N ILE A 950 -35.95 -3.54 -52.90
CA ILE A 950 -34.60 -2.99 -52.83
C ILE A 950 -33.89 -3.57 -51.60
N PRO A 951 -32.80 -4.31 -51.71
CA PRO A 951 -31.88 -4.56 -50.62
C PRO A 951 -30.87 -3.42 -50.53
N GLN A 952 -30.86 -2.69 -49.44
CA GLN A 952 -29.81 -1.74 -49.08
C GLN A 952 -28.47 -2.46 -48.98
N THR A 953 -27.65 -2.36 -50.00
CA THR A 953 -26.26 -2.82 -49.96
C THR A 953 -25.42 -1.84 -49.14
N LYS A 954 -24.75 -2.36 -48.09
CA LYS A 954 -23.82 -1.58 -47.29
C LYS A 954 -22.66 -1.05 -48.15
N PRO A 955 -22.31 0.22 -48.05
CA PRO A 955 -21.29 0.83 -48.86
C PRO A 955 -19.92 0.21 -48.65
N THR A 956 -19.15 0.04 -49.73
CA THR A 956 -17.81 -0.53 -49.73
C THR A 956 -16.80 0.34 -48.96
N LYS A 957 -15.70 -0.25 -48.50
CA LYS A 957 -14.65 0.43 -47.74
C LYS A 957 -14.13 1.71 -48.40
N LYS A 958 -14.14 1.74 -49.77
CA LYS A 958 -13.73 2.91 -50.59
C LYS A 958 -14.79 4.03 -50.57
N GLN A 959 -16.07 3.67 -50.57
CA GLN A 959 -17.20 4.62 -50.49
C GLN A 959 -17.33 5.22 -49.08
N ARG A 960 -17.09 4.44 -48.03
CA ARG A 960 -17.06 4.96 -46.64
C ARG A 960 -15.93 5.96 -46.44
N ARG A 961 -14.75 5.72 -47.07
CA ARG A 961 -13.61 6.64 -46.99
C ARG A 961 -13.88 7.97 -47.73
N ALA A 962 -14.60 7.91 -48.87
CA ALA A 962 -14.99 9.10 -49.63
C ALA A 962 -16.08 9.92 -48.87
N ILE A 963 -17.04 9.25 -48.20
CA ILE A 963 -18.05 9.91 -47.37
C ILE A 963 -17.39 10.57 -46.14
N HIS A 964 -16.45 9.89 -45.53
CA HIS A 964 -15.73 10.44 -44.38
C HIS A 964 -14.91 11.68 -44.76
N LEU A 965 -14.19 11.67 -45.89
CA LEU A 965 -13.44 12.83 -46.39
C LEU A 965 -14.36 14.03 -46.69
N ARG A 966 -15.53 13.81 -47.27
CA ARG A 966 -16.52 14.89 -47.51
C ARG A 966 -17.06 15.48 -46.20
N MET A 967 -17.35 14.64 -45.19
CA MET A 967 -17.80 15.11 -43.86
C MET A 967 -16.72 15.91 -43.12
N VAL A 968 -15.45 15.54 -43.25
CA VAL A 968 -14.32 16.27 -42.64
C VAL A 968 -14.14 17.63 -43.34
N GLU A 969 -14.30 17.68 -44.65
CA GLU A 969 -14.16 18.91 -45.42
C GLU A 969 -15.35 19.90 -45.16
N GLU A 970 -16.56 19.40 -45.03
CA GLU A 970 -17.71 20.19 -44.61
C GLU A 970 -17.59 20.74 -43.19
N ALA A 971 -17.06 19.93 -42.28
CA ALA A 971 -16.78 20.34 -40.91
C ALA A 971 -15.71 21.46 -40.83
N ARG A 972 -14.69 21.39 -41.72
CA ARG A 972 -13.66 22.42 -41.86
C ARG A 972 -14.27 23.74 -42.39
N LYS A 973 -15.12 23.68 -43.43
CA LYS A 973 -15.84 24.86 -43.96
C LYS A 973 -16.78 25.51 -42.94
N ARG A 974 -17.45 24.70 -42.08
CA ARG A 974 -18.30 25.24 -40.98
C ARG A 974 -17.47 25.90 -39.86
N LYS A 975 -16.27 25.42 -39.59
CA LYS A 975 -15.35 26.06 -38.62
C LYS A 975 -14.83 27.40 -39.14
N GLU A 976 -14.50 27.47 -40.43
CA GLU A 976 -14.06 28.70 -41.11
C GLU A 976 -15.16 29.77 -41.12
N GLN A 977 -16.37 29.38 -41.44
CA GLN A 977 -17.53 30.29 -41.37
C GLN A 977 -17.85 30.79 -39.94
N LYS A 978 -17.62 29.97 -38.92
CA LYS A 978 -17.73 30.39 -37.51
C LYS A 978 -16.66 31.42 -37.14
N LYS A 979 -15.40 31.23 -37.60
CA LYS A 979 -14.29 32.17 -37.35
C LYS A 979 -14.60 33.53 -38.00
N ILE A 980 -15.13 33.53 -39.25
CA ILE A 980 -15.52 34.76 -39.96
C ILE A 980 -16.68 35.47 -39.23
N LYS A 981 -17.68 34.73 -38.68
CA LYS A 981 -18.77 35.32 -37.90
C LYS A 981 -18.29 35.91 -36.56
N ILE A 982 -17.29 35.32 -35.94
CA ILE A 982 -16.68 35.82 -34.67
C ILE A 982 -15.88 37.09 -34.98
N ALA A 983 -15.08 37.09 -36.06
CA ALA A 983 -14.32 38.26 -36.49
C ALA A 983 -15.23 39.45 -36.89
N LYS A 984 -16.38 39.19 -37.53
CA LYS A 984 -17.39 40.24 -37.82
C LYS A 984 -18.14 40.74 -36.58
N LYS A 985 -18.27 39.95 -35.52
CA LYS A 985 -18.84 40.40 -34.25
C LYS A 985 -17.86 41.22 -33.40
N ALA A 986 -16.55 41.03 -33.57
CA ALA A 986 -15.52 41.81 -32.89
C ALA A 986 -15.28 43.20 -33.47
N GLN A 987 -15.84 43.51 -34.66
CA GLN A 987 -15.73 44.81 -35.30
C GLN A 987 -16.91 45.77 -35.03
N ILE A 988 -17.85 45.38 -34.14
CA ILE A 988 -18.97 46.21 -33.75
C ILE A 988 -18.89 46.44 -32.21
N VAL A 989 -18.01 47.35 -31.82
CA VAL A 989 -18.09 48.03 -30.50
C VAL A 989 -18.01 49.51 -30.77
N PRO A 990 -18.98 50.31 -30.30
CA PRO A 990 -19.02 51.73 -30.56
C PRO A 990 -17.94 52.48 -29.74
N LYS A 991 -17.28 53.43 -30.43
CA LYS A 991 -16.49 54.48 -29.81
C LYS A 991 -17.44 55.37 -29.00
N THR A 992 -17.29 55.38 -27.69
CA THR A 992 -17.62 56.52 -26.80
C THR A 992 -17.05 56.21 -25.42
N LEU A 993 -15.97 56.88 -25.12
CA LEU A 993 -15.58 57.42 -23.79
C LEU A 993 -14.07 57.77 -23.83
N GLU A 994 -13.76 58.84 -24.57
CA GLU A 994 -12.63 59.71 -24.24
C GLU A 994 -13.19 60.93 -23.53
N LEU A 995 -12.46 61.40 -22.56
CA LEU A 995 -12.48 62.66 -21.83
C LEU A 995 -12.75 62.48 -20.31
N ARG A 996 -11.66 62.39 -19.58
CA ARG A 996 -11.31 63.33 -18.50
C ARG A 996 -10.00 62.94 -17.84
N SER A 997 -8.94 63.50 -18.38
CA SER A 997 -7.70 63.81 -17.69
C SER A 997 -7.86 65.16 -17.00
N ARG A 998 -7.42 65.28 -15.78
CA ARG A 998 -6.86 66.47 -15.07
C ARG A 998 -6.78 66.13 -13.59
N THR A 999 -5.63 66.05 -13.08
CA THR A 999 -4.63 66.97 -12.47
C THR A 999 -4.39 66.57 -11.03
N LEU A 1000 -3.12 66.27 -10.80
CA LEU A 1000 -2.43 66.22 -9.52
C LEU A 1000 -2.56 67.58 -8.77
N PRO A 1001 -2.33 67.63 -7.45
CA PRO A 1001 -0.98 68.02 -7.07
C PRO A 1001 -0.38 67.24 -5.85
N ARG A 1002 0.94 67.32 -5.83
CA ARG A 1002 1.86 66.96 -4.76
C ARG A 1002 1.71 67.85 -3.53
N SER A 1003 1.96 67.28 -2.34
CA SER A 1003 2.68 67.92 -1.23
C SER A 1003 3.05 66.81 -0.27
N SER A 1004 4.27 66.38 -0.08
CA SER A 1004 5.39 66.87 0.73
C SER A 1004 5.06 66.89 2.22
N SER A 1005 5.88 66.11 2.91
CA SER A 1005 6.67 66.33 4.10
C SER A 1005 6.26 65.67 5.41
N THR A 1006 7.18 64.87 5.87
CA THR A 1006 7.81 64.89 7.21
C THR A 1006 6.92 64.60 8.44
N ARG A 1007 7.07 63.44 9.06
CA ARG A 1007 7.94 63.15 10.22
C ARG A 1007 7.89 61.64 10.49
#